data_940c09ec9ef8c0ea87f7ccf5d8ecf943
#
_entry.id   940c09ec9ef8c0ea87f7ccf5d8ecf943
#
_cell.length_a   1.000
_cell.length_b   1.000
_cell.length_c   1.000
_cell.angle_alpha   90.00
_cell.angle_beta   90.00
_cell.angle_gamma   90.00
#
_symmetry.space_group_name_H-M   'P 1'
#
loop_
_entity.id
_entity.type
_entity.pdbx_description
1 polymer ?
#
loop_
_entity_poly.entity_id
_entity_poly.type
_entity_poly.pdbx_seq_one_letter_code
_entity_poly.pdbx_strand_id
1 'polypeptide(L)'
;MVFDVVIGRSKHDLAKFGKDGTVMIGKQYVKMGQTTSLSNPVYMDVAGAHVVFIVGKRGSGKCLHGDTLITLSDGTQAKIKDLENDKNNIFTLNQNFKIQENYKSDFYKRPVNKLLKIKFRSGKVIKLTPEHPLLTVKGWVPAEKLNLGARIATPRKLDFFGEIPIEECKIKLLAYLIAEGHLGNRFVLFSNQDAKIITDFKCSVYEFDSNLRTNKHSSPCCFRVSQIKKKIDKLSPTNSKGQFITGPKFAHSSIRNWLEELNLYNTNSYTKFVPKCIFNLPKYQLSLFLNRLFSCDGTIYQKAGHWFVSYGSSSNEVISQIQHLLLRFGITSRIRKKIIKNKFESNELEIYGENVNKYLQEIGFYGKKEERATIALRESISIIRNPNVDTVPKEIWDLYRPNNWAEVGRKIGYAHPKSLRESIHYSPSRQKLLQIAKADESDLLSKFANSDIFWDEIISLNTLEGNFEVYDLTVPETHNFVANDIIVHNSYSMGAIAEGMTTLPQEIKQNLSIVLLDTMGIYWTMKYPNYQDSELLKEWNIDAKGLDVKIYTPTGFYYKYQEQGIPTDFPFSIRPIDVGPEDWCTAFDINQNSAEGVLITKIVQDFHKKNQSYSMEELIDIAMNDSDSDKVVKSVVVNEFKKAQGWEIFSKEGTPLKDIVQGGQVTVLDVSPYATMASGWEIKALVVGLICRTLFNQRMLARKTEEFKTVDAAMHYFSKDNEEKLKEPLVWLALDEAHELLPREGKTAATDALKTILREGRQPGISLILASQQPGKIHTDVMTQSDTVIAHRLTAKMDTDALGLLMQSYMRSGLDEQINMLPKVKGAAVVFDDSNERIFPIQMRPRSTWHGGGSPTAIKEKKHYFDDNVSKLKEL
;
A
#
# COMPACT_ATOMS: atom_id res chain seq x y z
N MET A 1 -7.30 -40.60 -14.00
CA MET A 1 -8.74 -40.28 -13.77
C MET A 1 -8.78 -38.97 -13.00
N VAL A 2 -9.58 -38.02 -13.45
CA VAL A 2 -9.88 -36.79 -12.71
C VAL A 2 -11.03 -37.15 -11.78
N PHE A 3 -10.89 -36.89 -10.47
CA PHE A 3 -11.94 -37.14 -9.47
C PHE A 3 -12.11 -35.88 -8.62
N ASP A 4 -13.31 -35.67 -8.11
CA ASP A 4 -13.63 -34.54 -7.27
C ASP A 4 -13.14 -34.76 -5.85
N VAL A 5 -12.45 -33.76 -5.29
CA VAL A 5 -12.00 -33.76 -3.90
C VAL A 5 -12.97 -32.91 -3.07
N VAL A 6 -13.62 -33.48 -2.08
CA VAL A 6 -14.49 -32.75 -1.15
C VAL A 6 -13.78 -32.63 0.19
N ILE A 7 -13.74 -31.43 0.76
CA ILE A 7 -13.14 -31.10 2.06
C ILE A 7 -14.21 -30.60 3.04
N GLY A 8 -13.94 -30.72 4.34
CA GLY A 8 -14.88 -30.34 5.41
C GLY A 8 -16.04 -31.32 5.64
N ARG A 9 -16.14 -32.39 4.87
CA ARG A 9 -17.26 -33.37 4.95
C ARG A 9 -16.75 -34.73 5.35
N SER A 10 -17.41 -35.38 6.33
CA SER A 10 -17.09 -36.73 6.74
C SER A 10 -17.38 -37.75 5.61
N LYS A 11 -16.75 -38.94 5.65
CA LYS A 11 -17.03 -40.03 4.70
C LYS A 11 -18.50 -40.45 4.71
N HIS A 12 -19.13 -40.43 5.87
CA HIS A 12 -20.55 -40.76 6.03
C HIS A 12 -21.45 -39.75 5.33
N ASP A 13 -21.18 -38.43 5.55
CA ASP A 13 -21.98 -37.36 4.95
C ASP A 13 -21.70 -37.23 3.45
N LEU A 14 -20.49 -37.55 2.99
CA LEU A 14 -20.16 -37.62 1.58
C LEU A 14 -20.96 -38.73 0.87
N ALA A 15 -21.13 -39.90 1.52
CA ALA A 15 -21.93 -40.96 0.98
C ALA A 15 -23.42 -40.61 0.92
N LYS A 16 -23.91 -39.77 1.87
CA LYS A 16 -25.33 -39.39 1.98
C LYS A 16 -25.71 -38.23 1.07
N PHE A 17 -24.87 -37.19 1.01
CA PHE A 17 -25.17 -35.92 0.33
C PHE A 17 -24.36 -35.70 -0.93
N GLY A 18 -23.38 -36.55 -1.25
CA GLY A 18 -22.53 -36.38 -2.42
C GLY A 18 -21.80 -35.01 -2.41
N LYS A 19 -22.06 -34.19 -3.44
CA LYS A 19 -21.56 -32.83 -3.57
C LYS A 19 -22.59 -31.75 -3.26
N ASP A 20 -23.79 -32.10 -2.89
CA ASP A 20 -24.82 -31.09 -2.62
C ASP A 20 -24.39 -30.19 -1.45
N GLY A 21 -24.53 -28.89 -1.63
CA GLY A 21 -24.09 -27.92 -0.64
C GLY A 21 -22.55 -27.74 -0.54
N THR A 22 -21.81 -28.10 -1.58
CA THR A 22 -20.39 -27.81 -1.69
C THR A 22 -20.08 -26.73 -2.72
N VAL A 23 -19.02 -25.97 -2.53
CA VAL A 23 -18.55 -24.93 -3.46
C VAL A 23 -17.16 -25.22 -3.97
N MET A 24 -16.92 -25.05 -5.27
CA MET A 24 -15.60 -25.21 -5.86
C MET A 24 -14.69 -24.05 -5.40
N ILE A 25 -13.59 -24.40 -4.73
CA ILE A 25 -12.60 -23.41 -4.25
C ILE A 25 -11.33 -23.38 -5.09
N GLY A 26 -11.00 -24.46 -5.82
CA GLY A 26 -9.76 -24.56 -6.58
C GLY A 26 -9.57 -25.88 -7.29
N LYS A 27 -8.36 -26.12 -7.77
CA LYS A 27 -7.90 -27.40 -8.34
C LYS A 27 -6.64 -27.86 -7.63
N GLN A 28 -6.51 -29.18 -7.43
CA GLN A 28 -5.35 -29.79 -6.80
C GLN A 28 -4.15 -29.79 -7.74
N TYR A 29 -2.97 -29.48 -7.21
CA TYR A 29 -1.69 -29.72 -7.88
C TYR A 29 -1.31 -31.19 -7.77
N VAL A 30 -1.13 -31.85 -8.91
CA VAL A 30 -0.69 -33.24 -9.00
C VAL A 30 0.66 -33.28 -9.68
N LYS A 31 1.63 -33.95 -9.04
CA LYS A 31 2.97 -34.13 -9.58
C LYS A 31 2.99 -35.36 -10.51
N MET A 32 3.29 -35.15 -11.79
CA MET A 32 3.49 -36.22 -12.78
C MET A 32 4.95 -36.23 -13.24
N GLY A 33 5.77 -37.01 -12.58
CA GLY A 33 7.21 -37.02 -12.84
C GLY A 33 7.86 -35.68 -12.47
N GLN A 34 8.45 -34.98 -13.44
CA GLN A 34 9.08 -33.66 -13.24
C GLN A 34 8.11 -32.49 -13.48
N THR A 35 6.91 -32.74 -13.99
CA THR A 35 5.92 -31.71 -14.26
C THR A 35 4.82 -31.69 -13.20
N THR A 36 4.37 -30.50 -12.80
CA THR A 36 3.23 -30.29 -11.90
C THR A 36 2.05 -29.81 -12.73
N SER A 37 0.93 -30.50 -12.69
CA SER A 37 -0.29 -30.13 -13.41
C SER A 37 -1.42 -29.82 -12.46
N LEU A 38 -2.36 -28.97 -12.86
CA LEU A 38 -3.64 -28.73 -12.19
C LEU A 38 -4.61 -29.79 -12.68
N SER A 39 -5.16 -30.60 -11.74
CA SER A 39 -6.00 -31.75 -12.10
C SER A 39 -7.35 -31.70 -11.37
N ASN A 40 -7.44 -32.28 -10.19
CA ASN A 40 -8.71 -32.57 -9.52
C ASN A 40 -9.39 -31.30 -8.99
N PRO A 41 -10.66 -31.02 -9.32
CA PRO A 41 -11.43 -29.96 -8.69
C PRO A 41 -11.58 -30.21 -7.19
N VAL A 42 -11.44 -29.15 -6.40
CA VAL A 42 -11.57 -29.18 -4.94
C VAL A 42 -12.80 -28.39 -4.54
N TYR A 43 -13.69 -29.06 -3.84
CA TYR A 43 -14.95 -28.55 -3.32
C TYR A 43 -14.92 -28.48 -1.80
N MET A 44 -15.41 -27.38 -1.24
CA MET A 44 -15.53 -27.19 0.21
C MET A 44 -16.99 -27.29 0.62
N ASP A 45 -17.26 -28.03 1.69
CA ASP A 45 -18.61 -28.09 2.29
C ASP A 45 -18.98 -26.72 2.88
N VAL A 46 -20.18 -26.25 2.56
CA VAL A 46 -20.74 -25.03 3.10
C VAL A 46 -22.14 -25.20 3.66
N ALA A 47 -22.70 -26.40 3.55
CA ALA A 47 -23.99 -26.74 4.11
C ALA A 47 -23.93 -27.05 5.61
N GLY A 48 -22.76 -27.46 6.10
CA GLY A 48 -22.47 -27.65 7.52
C GLY A 48 -21.86 -26.42 8.17
N ALA A 49 -21.76 -26.41 9.50
CA ALA A 49 -21.08 -25.37 10.23
C ALA A 49 -19.59 -25.69 10.36
N HIS A 50 -18.74 -24.76 9.89
CA HIS A 50 -17.29 -24.89 9.82
C HIS A 50 -16.55 -23.69 10.38
N VAL A 51 -15.31 -23.89 10.80
CA VAL A 51 -14.34 -22.83 11.07
C VAL A 51 -13.21 -22.96 10.04
N VAL A 52 -13.20 -22.04 9.08
CA VAL A 52 -12.20 -21.96 8.01
C VAL A 52 -11.17 -20.89 8.34
N PHE A 53 -9.91 -21.29 8.45
CA PHE A 53 -8.83 -20.36 8.71
C PHE A 53 -7.98 -20.17 7.45
N ILE A 54 -7.93 -18.96 6.91
CA ILE A 54 -7.15 -18.61 5.74
C ILE A 54 -5.93 -17.83 6.20
N VAL A 55 -4.76 -18.42 6.00
CA VAL A 55 -3.51 -17.77 6.35
C VAL A 55 -2.66 -17.51 5.12
N GLY A 56 -2.00 -16.40 5.12
CA GLY A 56 -1.07 -16.05 4.05
C GLY A 56 -0.75 -14.59 4.05
N LYS A 57 0.51 -14.26 3.90
CA LYS A 57 0.91 -12.86 3.81
C LYS A 57 0.42 -12.27 2.50
N ARG A 58 -0.16 -11.09 2.57
CA ARG A 58 -0.40 -10.27 1.38
C ARG A 58 0.92 -10.16 0.66
N GLY A 59 0.97 -10.57 -0.63
CA GLY A 59 2.18 -10.46 -1.42
C GLY A 59 3.28 -11.48 -1.15
N SER A 60 2.92 -12.71 -0.78
CA SER A 60 3.89 -13.81 -0.68
C SER A 60 4.72 -13.93 -1.96
N GLY A 61 5.91 -13.31 -1.95
CA GLY A 61 6.81 -13.20 -3.13
C GLY A 61 7.24 -11.77 -3.48
N LYS A 62 6.52 -10.71 -3.10
CA LYS A 62 6.71 -9.34 -3.55
C LYS A 62 7.51 -8.52 -2.54
N CYS A 63 8.83 -8.45 -2.70
CA CYS A 63 9.69 -7.68 -1.78
C CYS A 63 10.78 -6.92 -2.52
N LEU A 64 11.34 -5.90 -1.84
CA LEU A 64 12.40 -5.03 -2.29
C LEU A 64 13.69 -5.28 -1.49
N HIS A 65 14.85 -5.05 -2.10
CA HIS A 65 16.14 -5.09 -1.40
C HIS A 65 16.23 -4.02 -0.31
N GLY A 66 16.85 -4.32 0.83
CA GLY A 66 16.91 -3.44 2.00
C GLY A 66 17.48 -2.05 1.79
N ASP A 67 18.34 -1.86 0.80
CA ASP A 67 18.89 -0.52 0.45
C ASP A 67 18.00 0.29 -0.51
N THR A 68 16.78 -0.18 -0.80
CA THR A 68 15.81 0.56 -1.62
C THR A 68 15.36 1.81 -0.86
N LEU A 69 15.43 2.98 -1.50
CA LEU A 69 15.08 4.25 -0.91
C LEU A 69 13.57 4.50 -1.06
N ILE A 70 12.92 4.82 0.05
CA ILE A 70 11.52 5.23 0.12
C ILE A 70 11.47 6.72 0.39
N THR A 71 10.67 7.44 -0.37
CA THR A 71 10.46 8.88 -0.17
C THR A 71 9.41 9.10 0.89
N LEU A 72 9.75 9.83 1.95
CA LEU A 72 8.91 10.15 3.09
C LEU A 72 8.18 11.50 2.89
N SER A 73 7.09 11.71 3.61
CA SER A 73 6.27 12.94 3.50
C SER A 73 7.02 14.21 3.93
N ASP A 74 8.03 14.09 4.79
CA ASP A 74 8.90 15.21 5.16
C ASP A 74 9.91 15.58 4.05
N GLY A 75 9.91 14.84 2.95
CA GLY A 75 10.80 15.02 1.82
C GLY A 75 12.11 14.26 1.89
N THR A 76 12.46 13.67 3.01
CA THR A 76 13.68 12.86 3.12
C THR A 76 13.52 11.51 2.43
N GLN A 77 14.63 10.86 2.14
CA GLN A 77 14.66 9.48 1.68
C GLN A 77 15.31 8.60 2.75
N ALA A 78 14.65 7.48 3.07
CA ALA A 78 15.15 6.48 3.99
C ALA A 78 15.23 5.10 3.30
N LYS A 79 16.18 4.26 3.72
CA LYS A 79 16.24 2.88 3.24
C LYS A 79 15.06 2.10 3.79
N ILE A 80 14.45 1.24 2.98
CA ILE A 80 13.27 0.48 3.40
C ILE A 80 13.54 -0.35 4.66
N LYS A 81 14.74 -0.88 4.84
CA LYS A 81 15.15 -1.64 6.03
C LYS A 81 15.13 -0.85 7.33
N ASP A 82 15.21 0.49 7.26
CA ASP A 82 15.29 1.38 8.41
C ASP A 82 13.91 1.96 8.81
N LEU A 83 12.81 1.53 8.14
CA LEU A 83 11.47 2.08 8.28
C LEU A 83 10.57 1.35 9.29
N GLU A 84 11.05 0.32 9.98
CA GLU A 84 10.24 -0.52 10.88
C GLU A 84 9.51 0.30 11.97
N ASN A 85 10.18 1.30 12.55
CA ASN A 85 9.62 2.16 13.60
C ASN A 85 9.43 3.62 13.16
N ASP A 86 9.58 3.91 11.87
CA ASP A 86 9.40 5.26 11.33
C ASP A 86 7.90 5.57 11.19
N LYS A 87 7.47 6.75 11.65
CA LYS A 87 6.06 7.19 11.65
C LYS A 87 5.68 8.10 10.47
N ASN A 88 6.66 8.51 9.64
CA ASN A 88 6.38 9.39 8.52
C ASN A 88 5.51 8.69 7.47
N ASN A 89 4.61 9.44 6.84
CA ASN A 89 3.89 9.01 5.66
C ASN A 89 4.83 8.79 4.47
N ILE A 90 4.34 8.09 3.46
CA ILE A 90 5.07 7.80 2.22
C ILE A 90 4.24 8.20 1.01
N PHE A 91 4.87 8.31 -0.16
CA PHE A 91 4.17 8.65 -1.39
C PHE A 91 3.67 7.42 -2.13
N THR A 92 2.44 7.52 -2.62
CA THR A 92 1.69 6.47 -3.32
C THR A 92 1.03 7.02 -4.58
N LEU A 93 0.60 6.15 -5.49
CA LEU A 93 -0.16 6.51 -6.68
C LEU A 93 -1.63 6.22 -6.47
N ASN A 94 -2.51 7.22 -6.65
CA ASN A 94 -3.96 7.04 -6.56
C ASN A 94 -4.60 6.59 -7.89
N GLN A 95 -5.92 6.35 -7.88
CA GLN A 95 -6.70 5.88 -9.03
C GLN A 95 -6.72 6.84 -10.23
N ASN A 96 -6.39 8.12 -10.01
CA ASN A 96 -6.33 9.14 -11.06
C ASN A 96 -4.92 9.36 -11.59
N PHE A 97 -3.98 8.44 -11.30
CA PHE A 97 -2.55 8.54 -11.62
C PHE A 97 -1.87 9.78 -11.04
N LYS A 98 -2.36 10.25 -9.88
CA LYS A 98 -1.77 11.33 -9.12
C LYS A 98 -0.99 10.76 -7.95
N ILE A 99 0.18 11.31 -7.71
CA ILE A 99 0.98 10.97 -6.54
C ILE A 99 0.42 11.72 -5.34
N GLN A 100 0.16 10.99 -4.25
CA GLN A 100 -0.37 11.51 -2.99
C GLN A 100 0.36 10.90 -1.80
N GLU A 101 0.25 11.52 -0.65
CA GLU A 101 0.71 10.95 0.61
C GLU A 101 -0.25 9.90 1.12
N ASN A 102 0.32 8.86 1.78
CA ASN A 102 -0.44 7.85 2.50
C ASN A 102 0.41 7.29 3.64
N TYR A 103 -0.23 6.71 4.65
CA TYR A 103 0.47 6.09 5.77
C TYR A 103 0.85 4.63 5.44
N LYS A 104 1.89 4.13 6.11
CA LYS A 104 2.25 2.71 6.12
C LYS A 104 1.66 2.06 7.38
N SER A 105 0.93 0.96 7.20
CA SER A 105 0.31 0.24 8.31
C SER A 105 1.16 -0.91 8.83
N ASP A 106 2.06 -1.45 7.99
CA ASP A 106 2.82 -2.64 8.32
C ASP A 106 4.18 -2.68 7.64
N PHE A 107 5.14 -3.37 8.27
CA PHE A 107 6.51 -3.54 7.80
C PHE A 107 6.88 -5.02 7.77
N TYR A 108 7.47 -5.46 6.68
CA TYR A 108 7.80 -6.86 6.47
C TYR A 108 9.22 -7.07 6.00
N LYS A 109 9.90 -8.12 6.53
CA LYS A 109 11.25 -8.55 6.11
C LYS A 109 11.34 -10.06 5.98
N ARG A 110 12.16 -10.53 5.04
CA ARG A 110 12.47 -11.96 4.86
C ARG A 110 13.79 -12.18 4.12
N PRO A 111 14.45 -13.34 4.28
CA PRO A 111 15.55 -13.77 3.42
C PRO A 111 15.02 -14.29 2.07
N VAL A 112 15.81 -14.09 1.01
CA VAL A 112 15.61 -14.67 -0.32
C VAL A 112 16.95 -15.01 -0.97
N ASN A 113 16.95 -16.01 -1.86
CA ASN A 113 18.18 -16.46 -2.53
C ASN A 113 18.34 -15.86 -3.93
N LYS A 114 17.33 -15.16 -4.43
CA LYS A 114 17.30 -14.62 -5.79
C LYS A 114 16.64 -13.26 -5.85
N LEU A 115 17.26 -12.31 -6.56
CA LEU A 115 16.71 -11.01 -6.89
C LEU A 115 16.84 -10.73 -8.38
N LEU A 116 15.98 -9.86 -8.90
CA LEU A 116 16.14 -9.20 -10.18
C LEU A 116 16.67 -7.78 -9.96
N LYS A 117 17.73 -7.44 -10.68
CA LYS A 117 18.25 -6.08 -10.78
C LYS A 117 17.81 -5.51 -12.12
N ILE A 118 16.91 -4.53 -12.08
CA ILE A 118 16.37 -3.85 -13.24
C ILE A 118 16.99 -2.46 -13.33
N LYS A 119 17.51 -2.14 -14.52
CA LYS A 119 18.02 -0.79 -14.84
C LYS A 119 17.17 -0.16 -15.92
N PHE A 120 16.78 1.09 -15.70
CA PHE A 120 15.95 1.87 -16.60
C PHE A 120 16.77 2.85 -17.45
N ARG A 121 16.18 3.35 -18.54
CA ARG A 121 16.80 4.30 -19.44
C ARG A 121 17.16 5.62 -18.76
N SER A 122 16.37 6.05 -17.76
CA SER A 122 16.68 7.19 -16.91
C SER A 122 17.95 7.01 -16.06
N GLY A 123 18.43 5.78 -15.92
CA GLY A 123 19.53 5.39 -15.04
C GLY A 123 19.10 4.91 -13.66
N LYS A 124 17.82 5.00 -13.31
CA LYS A 124 17.26 4.42 -12.09
C LYS A 124 17.51 2.92 -12.03
N VAL A 125 17.70 2.39 -10.84
CA VAL A 125 17.94 0.96 -10.60
C VAL A 125 17.09 0.50 -9.44
N ILE A 126 16.42 -0.66 -9.58
CA ILE A 126 15.73 -1.32 -8.48
C ILE A 126 16.17 -2.78 -8.39
N LYS A 127 16.26 -3.29 -7.17
CA LYS A 127 16.48 -4.70 -6.88
C LYS A 127 15.26 -5.22 -6.15
N LEU A 128 14.61 -6.24 -6.69
CA LEU A 128 13.35 -6.77 -6.19
C LEU A 128 13.23 -8.26 -6.45
N THR A 129 12.29 -8.91 -5.82
CA THR A 129 12.00 -10.33 -6.08
C THR A 129 11.39 -10.52 -7.46
N PRO A 130 11.62 -11.66 -8.14
CA PRO A 130 11.12 -11.92 -9.50
C PRO A 130 9.62 -11.73 -9.67
N GLU A 131 8.85 -12.06 -8.65
CA GLU A 131 7.39 -12.00 -8.62
C GLU A 131 6.85 -10.58 -8.34
N HIS A 132 7.73 -9.62 -7.99
CA HIS A 132 7.31 -8.25 -7.66
C HIS A 132 6.70 -7.54 -8.86
N PRO A 133 5.46 -7.08 -8.80
CA PRO A 133 4.83 -6.45 -9.96
C PRO A 133 5.27 -5.00 -10.12
N LEU A 134 5.51 -4.63 -11.36
CA LEU A 134 5.77 -3.27 -11.79
C LEU A 134 4.63 -2.79 -12.69
N LEU A 135 4.26 -1.53 -12.59
CA LEU A 135 3.15 -0.95 -13.34
C LEU A 135 3.54 -0.66 -14.79
N THR A 136 2.86 -1.30 -15.74
CA THR A 136 2.92 -1.01 -17.19
C THR A 136 1.64 -0.31 -17.64
N VAL A 137 1.56 0.14 -18.88
CA VAL A 137 0.30 0.66 -19.46
C VAL A 137 -0.82 -0.38 -19.41
N LYS A 138 -0.51 -1.65 -19.56
CA LYS A 138 -1.48 -2.77 -19.49
C LYS A 138 -1.79 -3.24 -18.06
N GLY A 139 -1.26 -2.56 -17.03
CA GLY A 139 -1.46 -2.92 -15.63
C GLY A 139 -0.20 -3.47 -14.96
N TRP A 140 -0.40 -4.12 -13.81
CA TRP A 140 0.67 -4.66 -12.99
C TRP A 140 1.19 -5.99 -13.55
N VAL A 141 2.48 -6.04 -13.88
CA VAL A 141 3.13 -7.23 -14.45
C VAL A 141 4.28 -7.66 -13.54
N PRO A 142 4.37 -8.96 -13.15
CA PRO A 142 5.52 -9.47 -12.41
C PRO A 142 6.83 -9.19 -13.13
N ALA A 143 7.85 -8.80 -12.37
CA ALA A 143 9.14 -8.37 -12.92
C ALA A 143 9.81 -9.46 -13.79
N GLU A 144 9.63 -10.73 -13.46
CA GLU A 144 10.15 -11.87 -14.24
C GLU A 144 9.49 -12.03 -15.62
N LYS A 145 8.28 -11.50 -15.80
CA LYS A 145 7.54 -11.55 -17.10
C LYS A 145 7.82 -10.33 -17.96
N LEU A 146 8.61 -9.38 -17.46
CA LEU A 146 8.97 -8.17 -18.21
C LEU A 146 10.18 -8.44 -19.13
N ASN A 147 10.16 -7.81 -20.30
CA ASN A 147 11.20 -7.90 -21.30
C ASN A 147 11.98 -6.58 -21.42
N LEU A 148 13.16 -6.64 -22.04
CA LEU A 148 13.90 -5.44 -22.46
C LEU A 148 13.01 -4.59 -23.38
N GLY A 149 13.02 -3.28 -23.18
CA GLY A 149 12.17 -2.35 -23.92
C GLY A 149 10.78 -2.12 -23.30
N ALA A 150 10.36 -2.93 -22.31
CA ALA A 150 9.11 -2.67 -21.58
C ALA A 150 9.18 -1.32 -20.84
N ARG A 151 8.06 -0.58 -20.85
CA ARG A 151 7.96 0.73 -20.21
C ARG A 151 7.19 0.63 -18.91
N ILE A 152 7.81 1.11 -17.83
CA ILE A 152 7.35 0.99 -16.45
C ILE A 152 7.02 2.37 -15.89
N ALA A 153 5.98 2.45 -15.09
CA ALA A 153 5.55 3.66 -14.41
C ALA A 153 6.57 4.11 -13.35
N THR A 154 7.04 5.34 -13.49
CA THR A 154 7.87 6.04 -12.52
C THR A 154 7.29 7.43 -12.27
N PRO A 155 7.54 8.07 -11.12
CA PRO A 155 7.12 9.45 -10.92
C PRO A 155 7.67 10.38 -11.99
N ARG A 156 6.79 11.18 -12.60
CA ARG A 156 7.12 12.28 -13.50
C ARG A 156 7.39 13.57 -12.75
N LYS A 157 6.70 13.73 -11.63
CA LYS A 157 6.73 14.87 -10.74
C LYS A 157 6.45 14.37 -9.32
N LEU A 158 7.16 14.94 -8.37
CA LEU A 158 6.88 14.81 -6.95
C LEU A 158 6.57 16.21 -6.42
N ASP A 159 5.29 16.57 -6.38
CA ASP A 159 4.86 17.96 -6.11
C ASP A 159 4.81 18.25 -4.62
N PHE A 160 5.96 18.11 -3.97
CA PHE A 160 6.10 18.51 -2.58
C PHE A 160 7.45 19.18 -2.34
N PHE A 161 7.49 20.08 -1.39
CA PHE A 161 8.68 20.75 -0.89
C PHE A 161 8.64 20.76 0.63
N GLY A 162 9.83 20.74 1.26
CA GLY A 162 9.90 20.86 2.70
C GLY A 162 9.50 22.26 3.19
N GLU A 163 9.33 22.38 4.49
CA GLU A 163 8.91 23.63 5.16
C GLU A 163 9.96 24.18 6.11
N ILE A 164 11.15 23.55 6.20
CA ILE A 164 12.19 23.91 7.16
C ILE A 164 13.25 24.76 6.44
N PRO A 165 13.17 26.11 6.53
CA PRO A 165 14.20 26.97 5.93
C PRO A 165 15.48 26.93 6.75
N ILE A 166 16.61 27.06 6.07
CA ILE A 166 17.93 27.26 6.68
C ILE A 166 18.57 28.52 6.12
N GLU A 167 19.59 29.01 6.78
CA GLU A 167 20.32 30.22 6.37
C GLU A 167 20.90 30.06 4.94
N GLU A 168 20.72 31.06 4.09
CA GLU A 168 21.15 30.99 2.69
C GLU A 168 22.64 30.74 2.52
N CYS A 169 23.47 31.32 3.40
CA CYS A 169 24.91 31.08 3.40
C CYS A 169 25.25 29.60 3.56
N LYS A 170 24.51 28.87 4.42
CA LYS A 170 24.68 27.41 4.60
C LYS A 170 24.29 26.63 3.36
N ILE A 171 23.19 27.02 2.67
CA ILE A 171 22.75 26.40 1.41
C ILE A 171 23.81 26.55 0.33
N LYS A 172 24.30 27.79 0.15
CA LYS A 172 25.35 28.11 -0.84
C LYS A 172 26.65 27.36 -0.54
N LEU A 173 27.07 27.35 0.72
CA LEU A 173 28.26 26.60 1.14
C LEU A 173 28.15 25.12 0.88
N LEU A 174 27.01 24.48 1.19
CA LEU A 174 26.80 23.08 0.87
C LEU A 174 26.86 22.81 -0.63
N ALA A 175 26.20 23.63 -1.44
CA ALA A 175 26.23 23.48 -2.89
C ALA A 175 27.67 23.58 -3.44
N TYR A 176 28.41 24.57 -3.01
CA TYR A 176 29.81 24.79 -3.43
C TYR A 176 30.74 23.66 -2.97
N LEU A 177 30.63 23.26 -1.70
CA LEU A 177 31.52 22.25 -1.12
C LEU A 177 31.18 20.82 -1.62
N ILE A 178 29.95 20.51 -1.93
CA ILE A 178 29.57 19.24 -2.54
C ILE A 178 30.10 19.19 -3.98
N ALA A 179 29.96 20.24 -4.76
CA ALA A 179 30.48 20.30 -6.12
C ALA A 179 32.02 20.26 -6.12
N GLU A 180 32.67 21.36 -5.80
CA GLU A 180 34.09 21.57 -6.00
C GLU A 180 34.89 21.69 -4.70
N GLY A 181 34.32 21.32 -3.55
CA GLY A 181 35.01 21.32 -2.27
C GLY A 181 35.95 20.13 -2.08
N HIS A 182 37.07 20.34 -1.43
CA HIS A 182 37.92 19.31 -0.84
C HIS A 182 37.72 19.29 0.68
N LEU A 183 37.14 18.21 1.20
CA LEU A 183 36.69 18.06 2.60
C LEU A 183 37.59 17.08 3.39
N GLY A 184 38.88 17.04 3.03
CA GLY A 184 39.84 16.08 3.60
C GLY A 184 40.45 16.52 4.94
N ASN A 185 41.29 15.62 5.51
CA ASN A 185 41.76 15.54 6.90
C ASN A 185 42.36 16.80 7.55
N ARG A 186 42.69 17.83 6.81
CA ARG A 186 43.34 19.02 7.41
C ARG A 186 42.67 20.35 7.11
N PHE A 187 42.06 20.47 5.94
CA PHE A 187 41.54 21.77 5.47
C PHE A 187 40.26 21.60 4.65
N VAL A 188 39.37 22.56 4.77
CA VAL A 188 38.27 22.77 3.85
C VAL A 188 38.76 23.70 2.73
N LEU A 189 38.81 23.18 1.50
CA LEU A 189 39.24 23.92 0.31
C LEU A 189 38.07 23.98 -0.70
N PHE A 190 38.01 25.08 -1.43
CA PHE A 190 37.10 25.29 -2.55
C PHE A 190 37.88 25.77 -3.75
N SER A 191 37.59 25.25 -4.95
CA SER A 191 38.32 25.58 -6.17
C SER A 191 37.34 25.97 -7.26
N ASN A 192 37.43 27.16 -7.81
CA ASN A 192 36.64 27.60 -8.95
C ASN A 192 37.36 28.72 -9.71
N GLN A 193 37.04 28.89 -11.03
CA GLN A 193 37.63 29.91 -11.90
C GLN A 193 36.70 31.12 -12.13
N ASP A 194 35.44 31.04 -11.74
CA ASP A 194 34.46 32.09 -11.92
C ASP A 194 34.56 33.10 -10.76
N ALA A 195 34.87 34.36 -11.09
CA ALA A 195 35.04 35.43 -10.09
C ALA A 195 33.74 35.70 -9.30
N LYS A 196 32.55 35.59 -9.92
CA LYS A 196 31.27 35.78 -9.25
C LYS A 196 31.03 34.66 -8.23
N ILE A 197 31.28 33.41 -8.60
CA ILE A 197 31.15 32.22 -7.73
C ILE A 197 32.14 32.32 -6.56
N ILE A 198 33.40 32.69 -6.82
CA ILE A 198 34.41 32.85 -5.78
C ILE A 198 34.02 33.95 -4.79
N THR A 199 33.44 35.05 -5.27
CA THR A 199 32.97 36.14 -4.40
C THR A 199 31.79 35.72 -3.56
N ASP A 200 30.75 35.04 -4.16
CA ASP A 200 29.60 34.52 -3.44
C ASP A 200 30.01 33.49 -2.37
N PHE A 201 30.96 32.60 -2.69
CA PHE A 201 31.52 31.66 -1.71
C PHE A 201 32.19 32.37 -0.53
N LYS A 202 33.02 33.43 -0.80
CA LYS A 202 33.69 34.20 0.26
C LYS A 202 32.69 34.92 1.16
N CYS A 203 31.68 35.56 0.56
CA CYS A 203 30.59 36.18 1.31
C CYS A 203 29.85 35.16 2.18
N SER A 204 29.51 34.00 1.63
CA SER A 204 28.82 32.94 2.37
C SER A 204 29.66 32.39 3.53
N VAL A 205 31.00 32.31 3.39
CA VAL A 205 31.90 31.91 4.49
C VAL A 205 31.89 32.96 5.61
N TYR A 206 31.90 34.26 5.27
CA TYR A 206 31.86 35.34 6.24
C TYR A 206 30.50 35.46 6.93
N GLU A 207 29.41 35.30 6.19
CA GLU A 207 28.02 35.27 6.71
C GLU A 207 27.79 34.09 7.65
N PHE A 208 28.39 32.91 7.34
CA PHE A 208 28.31 31.72 8.17
C PHE A 208 28.99 31.91 9.54
N ASP A 209 30.20 32.49 9.55
CA ASP A 209 30.92 32.87 10.77
C ASP A 209 31.96 33.95 10.46
N SER A 210 31.76 35.14 11.00
CA SER A 210 32.65 36.30 10.81
C SER A 210 34.08 36.05 11.29
N ASN A 211 34.34 35.03 12.10
CA ASN A 211 35.68 34.60 12.52
C ASN A 211 36.39 33.73 11.47
N LEU A 212 35.72 33.37 10.38
CA LEU A 212 36.32 32.65 9.29
C LEU A 212 36.85 33.60 8.23
N ARG A 213 37.90 33.20 7.53
CA ARG A 213 38.45 33.88 6.36
C ARG A 213 38.83 32.86 5.29
N THR A 214 38.79 33.32 4.05
CA THR A 214 39.23 32.56 2.88
C THR A 214 40.62 33.07 2.44
N ASN A 215 41.62 32.19 2.44
CA ASN A 215 42.99 32.52 1.96
C ASN A 215 43.24 31.78 0.63
N LYS A 216 44.00 32.42 -0.27
CA LYS A 216 44.51 31.72 -1.45
C LYS A 216 45.37 30.53 -1.05
N HIS A 217 45.15 29.40 -1.68
CA HIS A 217 46.00 28.19 -1.57
C HIS A 217 47.10 28.27 -2.63
N SER A 218 48.16 27.46 -2.47
CA SER A 218 49.26 27.35 -3.45
C SER A 218 48.78 26.84 -4.83
N SER A 219 47.69 26.03 -4.85
CA SER A 219 47.10 25.57 -6.11
C SER A 219 46.32 26.71 -6.77
N PRO A 220 46.34 26.83 -8.12
CA PRO A 220 45.60 27.85 -8.85
C PRO A 220 44.10 27.79 -8.57
N CYS A 221 43.45 28.96 -8.45
CA CYS A 221 42.00 29.09 -8.24
C CYS A 221 41.45 28.37 -7.01
N CYS A 222 42.31 27.99 -6.06
CA CYS A 222 41.92 27.26 -4.85
C CYS A 222 41.95 28.21 -3.63
N PHE A 223 40.91 28.08 -2.77
CA PHE A 223 40.75 28.89 -1.56
C PHE A 223 40.58 27.99 -0.36
N ARG A 224 41.33 28.26 0.70
CA ARG A 224 41.28 27.59 1.97
C ARG A 224 40.44 28.38 2.95
N VAL A 225 39.50 27.72 3.61
CA VAL A 225 38.76 28.27 4.74
C VAL A 225 39.58 28.06 6.02
N SER A 226 39.81 29.11 6.76
CA SER A 226 40.59 29.08 8.00
C SER A 226 39.97 30.02 9.05
N GLN A 227 40.12 29.66 10.32
CA GLN A 227 39.66 30.48 11.43
C GLN A 227 40.68 31.60 11.69
N ILE A 228 40.17 32.78 11.98
CA ILE A 228 41.01 33.90 12.45
C ILE A 228 41.50 33.51 13.84
N LYS A 229 42.80 33.30 14.00
CA LYS A 229 43.38 33.00 15.30
C LYS A 229 43.18 34.21 16.23
N LYS A 230 42.32 34.09 17.25
CA LYS A 230 42.45 34.99 18.41
C LYS A 230 43.82 34.71 19.02
N LYS A 231 44.65 35.78 19.25
CA LYS A 231 45.82 35.67 20.09
C LYS A 231 45.35 35.18 21.45
N ILE A 232 45.47 33.89 21.70
CA ILE A 232 45.40 33.35 23.05
C ILE A 232 46.75 33.68 23.63
N ASP A 233 46.80 34.40 24.70
CA ASP A 233 48.03 34.69 25.45
C ASP A 233 48.64 33.33 25.79
N LYS A 234 49.87 33.15 25.30
CA LYS A 234 50.66 31.92 25.43
C LYS A 234 51.16 31.78 26.86
N LEU A 235 50.41 31.13 27.69
CA LEU A 235 50.96 30.32 28.77
C LEU A 235 50.73 28.84 28.36
N SER A 236 51.72 28.25 27.64
CA SER A 236 51.78 26.84 27.43
C SER A 236 52.13 26.17 28.78
N PRO A 237 51.24 25.42 29.40
CA PRO A 237 51.60 24.78 30.66
C PRO A 237 52.70 23.75 30.36
N THR A 238 53.83 23.92 30.99
CA THR A 238 54.88 22.91 31.10
C THR A 238 54.63 22.07 32.34
N ASN A 239 54.85 20.73 32.25
CA ASN A 239 54.82 19.87 33.44
C ASN A 239 56.01 20.23 34.38
N SER A 240 56.05 19.68 35.57
CA SER A 240 57.11 19.91 36.57
C SER A 240 58.52 19.52 36.10
N LYS A 241 58.67 18.95 34.89
CA LYS A 241 59.95 18.61 34.21
C LYS A 241 60.25 19.50 33.00
N GLY A 242 59.58 20.64 32.80
CA GLY A 242 59.80 21.53 31.69
C GLY A 242 59.38 21.03 30.32
N GLN A 243 58.67 19.90 30.21
CA GLN A 243 58.18 19.38 28.96
C GLN A 243 56.81 19.98 28.65
N PHE A 244 56.59 20.47 27.40
CA PHE A 244 55.29 20.95 26.98
C PHE A 244 54.26 19.81 27.13
N ILE A 245 53.28 20.04 27.99
CA ILE A 245 52.05 19.22 27.97
C ILE A 245 51.46 19.48 26.61
N THR A 246 51.21 18.41 25.82
CA THR A 246 50.57 18.47 24.51
C THR A 246 49.41 19.45 24.61
N GLY A 247 49.55 20.60 23.91
CA GLY A 247 48.62 21.72 24.03
C GLY A 247 47.20 21.32 23.78
N PRO A 248 46.21 22.10 24.24
CA PRO A 248 44.79 21.79 24.04
C PRO A 248 44.58 21.47 22.57
N LYS A 249 43.92 20.34 22.29
CA LYS A 249 43.46 19.99 20.95
C LYS A 249 42.82 21.24 20.38
N PHE A 250 43.47 21.88 19.38
CA PHE A 250 42.93 23.09 18.77
C PHE A 250 41.46 22.87 18.48
N ALA A 251 40.58 23.71 19.01
CA ALA A 251 39.16 23.67 18.65
C ALA A 251 39.05 23.70 17.13
N HIS A 252 38.35 22.74 16.59
CA HIS A 252 38.13 22.69 15.14
C HIS A 252 37.42 23.98 14.71
N SER A 253 37.63 24.45 13.48
CA SER A 253 36.92 25.61 12.95
C SER A 253 35.39 25.31 12.91
N SER A 254 34.57 26.34 13.11
CA SER A 254 33.11 26.23 13.10
C SER A 254 32.58 25.52 11.85
N ILE A 255 33.14 25.79 10.67
CA ILE A 255 32.76 25.13 9.41
C ILE A 255 33.12 23.63 9.42
N ARG A 256 34.23 23.25 10.06
CA ARG A 256 34.58 21.84 10.17
C ARG A 256 33.60 21.10 11.10
N ASN A 257 33.31 21.65 12.29
CA ASN A 257 32.35 21.06 13.22
C ASN A 257 31.00 20.88 12.53
N TRP A 258 30.51 21.89 11.83
CA TRP A 258 29.28 21.82 11.07
C TRP A 258 29.30 20.72 9.98
N LEU A 259 30.40 20.56 9.25
CA LEU A 259 30.54 19.49 8.25
C LEU A 259 30.65 18.10 8.90
N GLU A 260 31.23 18.00 10.11
CA GLU A 260 31.26 16.75 10.91
C GLU A 260 29.86 16.37 11.40
N GLU A 261 29.06 17.32 11.89
CA GLU A 261 27.65 17.12 12.27
C GLU A 261 26.82 16.60 11.07
N LEU A 262 27.09 17.11 9.88
CA LEU A 262 26.44 16.66 8.65
C LEU A 262 27.02 15.36 8.06
N ASN A 263 28.04 14.77 8.68
CA ASN A 263 28.81 13.61 8.18
C ASN A 263 29.47 13.84 6.80
N LEU A 264 29.66 15.10 6.39
CA LEU A 264 30.31 15.45 5.13
C LEU A 264 31.83 15.59 5.24
N TYR A 265 32.34 15.84 6.44
CA TYR A 265 33.80 15.96 6.65
C TYR A 265 34.48 14.60 6.41
N ASN A 266 35.69 14.65 5.81
CA ASN A 266 36.43 13.46 5.34
C ASN A 266 35.79 12.66 4.20
N THR A 267 34.76 13.18 3.55
CA THR A 267 34.27 12.59 2.29
C THR A 267 35.16 13.00 1.12
N ASN A 268 35.27 12.11 0.15
CA ASN A 268 35.99 12.33 -1.11
C ASN A 268 35.00 12.41 -2.30
N SER A 269 35.51 12.60 -3.50
CA SER A 269 34.70 12.75 -4.71
C SER A 269 33.76 11.57 -5.00
N TYR A 270 34.01 10.38 -4.46
CA TYR A 270 33.18 9.16 -4.63
C TYR A 270 32.17 8.97 -3.50
N THR A 271 32.46 9.52 -2.30
CA THR A 271 31.67 9.29 -1.08
C THR A 271 30.85 10.50 -0.63
N LYS A 272 30.93 11.61 -1.32
CA LYS A 272 30.05 12.77 -1.08
C LYS A 272 28.60 12.42 -1.29
N PHE A 273 27.71 13.07 -0.55
CA PHE A 273 26.24 12.96 -0.66
C PHE A 273 25.57 14.30 -0.36
N VAL A 274 24.29 14.42 -0.66
CA VAL A 274 23.47 15.59 -0.31
C VAL A 274 22.89 15.37 1.09
N PRO A 275 23.17 16.24 2.08
CA PRO A 275 22.69 16.11 3.45
C PRO A 275 21.16 16.16 3.55
N LYS A 276 20.59 15.46 4.56
CA LYS A 276 19.13 15.38 4.77
C LYS A 276 18.44 16.74 4.86
N CYS A 277 19.09 17.76 5.45
CA CYS A 277 18.54 19.10 5.58
C CYS A 277 18.17 19.75 4.23
N ILE A 278 18.84 19.39 3.13
CA ILE A 278 18.51 19.88 1.78
C ILE A 278 17.17 19.34 1.27
N PHE A 279 16.82 18.14 1.67
CA PHE A 279 15.54 17.53 1.26
C PHE A 279 14.33 18.19 1.92
N ASN A 280 14.51 18.86 3.06
CA ASN A 280 13.44 19.51 3.82
C ASN A 280 13.29 21.00 3.50
N LEU A 281 14.01 21.51 2.48
CA LEU A 281 14.00 22.92 2.11
C LEU A 281 12.71 23.32 1.38
N PRO A 282 12.24 24.57 1.62
CA PRO A 282 11.23 25.22 0.77
C PRO A 282 11.69 25.33 -0.70
N LYS A 283 10.74 25.41 -1.62
CA LYS A 283 11.00 25.42 -3.08
C LYS A 283 12.10 26.42 -3.49
N TYR A 284 12.04 27.66 -3.00
CA TYR A 284 12.99 28.71 -3.39
C TYR A 284 14.42 28.40 -2.90
N GLN A 285 14.57 27.82 -1.71
CA GLN A 285 15.87 27.46 -1.16
C GLN A 285 16.44 26.20 -1.84
N LEU A 286 15.61 25.24 -2.18
CA LEU A 286 16.04 24.08 -2.95
C LEU A 286 16.49 24.49 -4.37
N SER A 287 15.78 25.44 -4.98
CA SER A 287 16.19 26.05 -6.25
C SER A 287 17.57 26.73 -6.13
N LEU A 288 17.80 27.51 -5.05
CA LEU A 288 19.09 28.16 -4.77
C LEU A 288 20.22 27.13 -4.64
N PHE A 289 19.98 26.03 -3.90
CA PHE A 289 20.95 24.93 -3.75
C PHE A 289 21.35 24.36 -5.11
N LEU A 290 20.36 23.94 -5.92
CA LEU A 290 20.59 23.35 -7.23
C LEU A 290 21.23 24.35 -8.21
N ASN A 291 20.82 25.61 -8.16
CA ASN A 291 21.42 26.69 -8.98
C ASN A 291 22.92 26.82 -8.72
N ARG A 292 23.34 26.89 -7.46
CA ARG A 292 24.77 27.04 -7.09
C ARG A 292 25.55 25.75 -7.41
N LEU A 293 24.95 24.60 -7.18
CA LEU A 293 25.55 23.30 -7.46
C LEU A 293 25.84 23.12 -8.96
N PHE A 294 24.85 23.37 -9.82
CA PHE A 294 25.03 23.29 -11.27
C PHE A 294 25.91 24.41 -11.85
N SER A 295 25.98 25.55 -11.18
CA SER A 295 26.87 26.62 -11.60
C SER A 295 28.34 26.24 -11.48
N CYS A 296 28.70 25.34 -10.55
CA CYS A 296 30.03 24.75 -10.45
C CYS A 296 30.23 23.63 -11.49
N ASP A 297 29.74 22.42 -11.23
CA ASP A 297 30.03 21.21 -12.00
C ASP A 297 29.04 20.96 -13.15
N GLY A 298 28.00 21.79 -13.30
CA GLY A 298 27.06 21.67 -14.41
C GLY A 298 27.59 22.31 -15.70
N THR A 299 27.01 21.95 -16.83
CA THR A 299 27.32 22.48 -18.15
C THR A 299 26.04 22.69 -18.94
N ILE A 300 25.96 23.81 -19.65
CA ILE A 300 24.91 24.05 -20.65
C ILE A 300 25.53 24.10 -22.04
N TYR A 301 25.04 23.31 -22.96
CA TYR A 301 25.59 23.17 -24.29
C TYR A 301 24.51 22.84 -25.34
N GLN A 302 24.86 23.15 -26.61
CA GLN A 302 24.00 22.84 -27.75
C GLN A 302 24.62 21.71 -28.55
N LYS A 303 23.77 20.76 -28.95
CA LYS A 303 24.14 19.62 -29.81
C LYS A 303 23.03 19.37 -30.82
N ALA A 304 23.38 19.32 -32.09
CA ALA A 304 22.43 19.13 -33.22
C ALA A 304 21.21 20.10 -33.14
N GLY A 305 21.45 21.38 -32.83
CA GLY A 305 20.39 22.38 -32.71
C GLY A 305 19.55 22.32 -31.42
N HIS A 306 19.83 21.40 -30.52
CA HIS A 306 19.11 21.26 -29.25
C HIS A 306 19.96 21.59 -28.05
N TRP A 307 19.37 22.28 -27.07
CA TRP A 307 20.01 22.60 -25.79
C TRP A 307 19.94 21.44 -24.81
N PHE A 308 21.01 21.28 -24.05
CA PHE A 308 21.16 20.29 -22.99
C PHE A 308 21.75 20.96 -21.76
N VAL A 309 21.36 20.48 -20.57
CA VAL A 309 22.00 20.80 -19.31
C VAL A 309 22.52 19.51 -18.72
N SER A 310 23.76 19.46 -18.30
CA SER A 310 24.33 18.29 -17.65
C SER A 310 25.03 18.65 -16.36
N TYR A 311 25.13 17.67 -15.45
CA TYR A 311 25.88 17.75 -14.19
C TYR A 311 26.74 16.48 -14.05
N GLY A 312 28.02 16.64 -13.74
CA GLY A 312 28.96 15.55 -13.61
C GLY A 312 29.39 15.32 -12.17
N SER A 313 29.40 14.07 -11.70
CA SER A 313 29.97 13.70 -10.41
C SER A 313 30.51 12.26 -10.41
N SER A 314 31.59 12.04 -9.66
CA SER A 314 32.10 10.70 -9.40
C SER A 314 31.28 9.96 -8.34
N SER A 315 30.50 10.67 -7.51
CA SER A 315 29.59 10.05 -6.53
C SER A 315 28.29 9.61 -7.18
N ASN A 316 28.02 8.32 -7.12
CA ASN A 316 26.72 7.75 -7.53
C ASN A 316 25.58 8.27 -6.66
N GLU A 317 25.84 8.50 -5.38
CA GLU A 317 24.84 8.96 -4.43
C GLU A 317 24.41 10.40 -4.73
N VAL A 318 25.35 11.33 -4.89
CA VAL A 318 25.07 12.72 -5.29
C VAL A 318 24.23 12.76 -6.56
N ILE A 319 24.61 12.01 -7.60
CA ILE A 319 23.90 12.01 -8.89
C ILE A 319 22.47 11.50 -8.75
N SER A 320 22.25 10.42 -7.99
CA SER A 320 20.92 9.88 -7.76
C SER A 320 20.04 10.81 -6.94
N GLN A 321 20.62 11.45 -5.91
CA GLN A 321 19.93 12.42 -5.06
C GLN A 321 19.55 13.67 -5.84
N ILE A 322 20.42 14.17 -6.71
CA ILE A 322 20.11 15.32 -7.60
C ILE A 322 18.99 14.94 -8.57
N GLN A 323 19.01 13.73 -9.15
CA GLN A 323 17.93 13.24 -10.02
C GLN A 323 16.58 13.25 -9.30
N HIS A 324 16.55 12.78 -8.06
CA HIS A 324 15.35 12.82 -7.22
C HIS A 324 14.89 14.24 -6.90
N LEU A 325 15.81 15.15 -6.52
CA LEU A 325 15.46 16.54 -6.22
C LEU A 325 14.91 17.30 -7.43
N LEU A 326 15.38 16.99 -8.65
CA LEU A 326 14.87 17.57 -9.89
C LEU A 326 13.42 17.13 -10.17
N LEU A 327 13.02 15.93 -9.75
CA LEU A 327 11.62 15.48 -9.91
C LEU A 327 10.62 16.35 -9.15
N ARG A 328 11.05 17.03 -8.05
CA ARG A 328 10.18 17.96 -7.32
C ARG A 328 9.79 19.19 -8.15
N PHE A 329 10.65 19.58 -9.08
CA PHE A 329 10.39 20.64 -10.07
C PHE A 329 9.69 20.09 -11.34
N GLY A 330 9.34 18.80 -11.39
CA GLY A 330 8.83 18.16 -12.58
C GLY A 330 9.83 18.07 -13.72
N ILE A 331 11.13 18.00 -13.38
CA ILE A 331 12.24 17.89 -14.33
C ILE A 331 12.72 16.46 -14.35
N THR A 332 12.49 15.76 -15.46
CA THR A 332 13.04 14.41 -15.68
C THR A 332 14.42 14.49 -16.29
N SER A 333 15.32 13.61 -15.87
CA SER A 333 16.71 13.57 -16.30
C SER A 333 17.20 12.16 -16.52
N ARG A 334 18.36 12.00 -17.15
CA ARG A 334 18.96 10.70 -17.45
C ARG A 334 20.38 10.63 -16.91
N ILE A 335 20.72 9.55 -16.22
CA ILE A 335 22.08 9.30 -15.73
C ILE A 335 22.80 8.37 -16.71
N ARG A 336 24.00 8.77 -17.12
CA ARG A 336 24.89 7.97 -17.97
C ARG A 336 26.25 7.81 -17.29
N LYS A 337 26.87 6.66 -17.49
CA LYS A 337 28.28 6.46 -17.15
C LYS A 337 29.15 7.08 -18.24
N LYS A 338 30.19 7.82 -17.83
CA LYS A 338 31.19 8.42 -18.67
C LYS A 338 32.59 8.00 -18.21
N ILE A 339 33.41 7.58 -19.13
CA ILE A 339 34.80 7.26 -18.85
C ILE A 339 35.65 8.48 -19.22
N ILE A 340 36.32 9.09 -18.23
CA ILE A 340 37.17 10.26 -18.43
C ILE A 340 38.61 9.79 -18.60
N LYS A 341 39.26 10.23 -19.69
CA LYS A 341 40.67 9.93 -20.03
C LYS A 341 40.98 8.40 -20.02
N ASN A 342 40.02 7.57 -20.39
CA ASN A 342 40.11 6.10 -20.41
C ASN A 342 40.55 5.45 -19.08
N LYS A 343 40.42 6.16 -17.94
CA LYS A 343 40.88 5.69 -16.61
C LYS A 343 39.86 5.86 -15.49
N PHE A 344 39.02 6.89 -15.52
CA PHE A 344 38.16 7.22 -14.39
C PHE A 344 36.68 7.14 -14.79
N GLU A 345 35.92 6.35 -14.03
CA GLU A 345 34.46 6.34 -14.17
C GLU A 345 33.87 7.59 -13.49
N SER A 346 33.01 8.29 -14.21
CA SER A 346 32.18 9.40 -13.71
C SER A 346 30.74 9.20 -14.16
N ASN A 347 29.80 9.76 -13.43
CA ASN A 347 28.40 9.77 -13.82
C ASN A 347 28.01 11.14 -14.32
N GLU A 348 27.27 11.19 -15.40
CA GLU A 348 26.75 12.41 -15.99
C GLU A 348 25.22 12.36 -15.95
N LEU A 349 24.59 13.31 -15.25
CA LEU A 349 23.16 13.55 -15.29
C LEU A 349 22.89 14.51 -16.42
N GLU A 350 21.97 14.18 -17.32
CA GLU A 350 21.60 14.98 -18.48
C GLU A 350 20.13 15.36 -18.45
N ILE A 351 19.84 16.65 -18.59
CA ILE A 351 18.50 17.22 -18.73
C ILE A 351 18.35 17.61 -20.21
N TYR A 352 17.25 17.21 -20.84
CA TYR A 352 17.04 17.35 -22.28
C TYR A 352 15.57 17.60 -22.62
N GLY A 353 15.32 18.02 -23.85
CA GLY A 353 13.98 18.30 -24.34
C GLY A 353 13.30 19.47 -23.63
N GLU A 354 12.03 19.33 -23.31
CA GLU A 354 11.24 20.35 -22.59
C GLU A 354 11.72 20.59 -21.15
N ASN A 355 12.41 19.62 -20.57
CA ASN A 355 12.94 19.75 -19.21
C ASN A 355 14.05 20.79 -19.10
N VAL A 356 14.72 21.12 -20.21
CA VAL A 356 15.72 22.20 -20.22
C VAL A 356 15.04 23.53 -19.94
N ASN A 357 13.88 23.81 -20.57
CA ASN A 357 13.14 25.05 -20.33
C ASN A 357 12.68 25.16 -18.88
N LYS A 358 12.13 24.07 -18.33
CA LYS A 358 11.72 24.02 -16.92
C LYS A 358 12.92 24.27 -15.98
N TYR A 359 14.06 23.64 -16.25
CA TYR A 359 15.27 23.84 -15.48
C TYR A 359 15.73 25.30 -15.51
N LEU A 360 15.76 25.91 -16.67
CA LEU A 360 16.20 27.31 -16.85
C LEU A 360 15.25 28.31 -16.18
N GLN A 361 13.94 28.02 -16.16
CA GLN A 361 12.93 28.85 -15.52
C GLN A 361 12.90 28.71 -13.99
N GLU A 362 12.99 27.49 -13.48
CA GLU A 362 12.81 27.18 -12.05
C GLU A 362 14.13 27.25 -11.26
N ILE A 363 15.26 26.95 -11.89
CA ILE A 363 16.56 26.80 -11.24
C ILE A 363 17.60 27.73 -11.86
N GLY A 364 17.89 27.62 -13.15
CA GLY A 364 18.84 28.43 -13.87
C GLY A 364 20.31 28.23 -13.48
N PHE A 365 21.16 29.21 -13.81
CA PHE A 365 22.58 29.25 -13.51
C PHE A 365 22.97 30.56 -12.90
N TYR A 366 24.09 30.57 -12.18
CA TYR A 366 24.74 31.75 -11.64
C TYR A 366 26.16 31.90 -12.25
N GLY A 367 26.68 33.13 -12.32
CA GLY A 367 28.01 33.40 -12.81
C GLY A 367 28.11 33.43 -14.35
N LYS A 368 29.23 32.95 -14.90
CA LYS A 368 29.51 32.99 -16.35
C LYS A 368 28.53 32.18 -17.20
N LYS A 369 27.89 31.16 -16.63
CA LYS A 369 26.93 30.29 -17.34
C LYS A 369 25.57 30.94 -17.51
N GLU A 370 25.27 32.02 -16.79
CA GLU A 370 23.99 32.73 -16.77
C GLU A 370 23.62 33.34 -18.15
N GLU A 371 24.59 33.97 -18.84
CA GLU A 371 24.36 34.52 -20.17
C GLU A 371 23.97 33.42 -21.18
N ARG A 372 24.69 32.29 -21.15
CA ARG A 372 24.42 31.19 -22.04
C ARG A 372 23.07 30.52 -21.72
N ALA A 373 22.69 30.47 -20.45
CA ALA A 373 21.39 30.00 -20.00
C ALA A 373 20.24 30.88 -20.50
N THR A 374 20.43 32.20 -20.47
CA THR A 374 19.45 33.17 -21.00
C THR A 374 19.26 33.03 -22.52
N ILE A 375 20.36 32.85 -23.28
CA ILE A 375 20.28 32.58 -24.71
C ILE A 375 19.53 31.28 -24.98
N ALA A 376 19.90 30.21 -24.25
CA ALA A 376 19.25 28.89 -24.36
C ALA A 376 17.74 28.94 -24.06
N LEU A 377 17.33 29.71 -23.07
CA LEU A 377 15.90 29.87 -22.74
C LEU A 377 15.13 30.57 -23.86
N ARG A 378 15.67 31.67 -24.41
CA ARG A 378 15.07 32.44 -25.53
C ARG A 378 14.92 31.56 -26.76
N GLU A 379 15.98 30.86 -27.17
CA GLU A 379 15.97 30.01 -28.35
C GLU A 379 15.05 28.79 -28.15
N SER A 380 15.01 28.21 -26.95
CA SER A 380 14.21 27.05 -26.65
C SER A 380 12.69 27.30 -26.65
N ILE A 381 12.25 28.51 -26.31
CA ILE A 381 10.83 28.91 -26.35
C ILE A 381 10.36 29.09 -27.82
N SER A 382 11.24 29.56 -28.70
CA SER A 382 10.89 29.81 -30.11
C SER A 382 10.78 28.56 -30.97
N ILE A 383 11.30 27.41 -30.53
CA ILE A 383 11.29 26.17 -31.31
C ILE A 383 10.02 25.36 -30.98
N ILE A 384 9.13 25.22 -31.97
CA ILE A 384 8.00 24.27 -31.90
C ILE A 384 8.61 22.87 -31.95
N ARG A 385 8.63 22.19 -30.81
CA ARG A 385 9.19 20.84 -30.69
C ARG A 385 8.08 19.78 -30.76
N ASN A 386 8.38 18.67 -31.44
CA ASN A 386 7.60 17.47 -31.29
C ASN A 386 8.02 16.79 -29.97
N PRO A 387 7.16 16.71 -28.94
CA PRO A 387 7.57 16.21 -27.61
C PRO A 387 7.69 14.68 -27.65
N ASN A 388 8.88 14.18 -27.97
CA ASN A 388 9.17 12.73 -28.03
C ASN A 388 9.73 12.15 -26.73
N VAL A 389 9.89 12.98 -25.68
CA VAL A 389 10.57 12.58 -24.45
C VAL A 389 9.60 12.02 -23.42
N ASP A 390 8.46 12.68 -23.20
CA ASP A 390 7.43 12.29 -22.26
C ASP A 390 6.20 11.79 -23.03
N THR A 391 6.34 10.59 -23.59
CA THR A 391 5.28 9.92 -24.37
C THR A 391 4.60 8.83 -23.56
N VAL A 392 3.32 8.62 -23.82
CA VAL A 392 2.59 7.45 -23.34
C VAL A 392 2.93 6.26 -24.25
N PRO A 393 3.20 5.05 -23.73
CA PRO A 393 3.49 3.88 -24.57
C PRO A 393 2.41 3.63 -25.63
N LYS A 394 2.83 3.14 -26.79
CA LYS A 394 1.90 2.86 -27.92
C LYS A 394 0.79 1.85 -27.56
N GLU A 395 1.05 1.01 -26.57
CA GLU A 395 0.12 0.02 -26.01
C GLU A 395 -1.16 0.66 -25.44
N ILE A 396 -1.21 2.00 -25.28
CA ILE A 396 -2.44 2.75 -24.96
C ILE A 396 -3.52 2.52 -26.02
N TRP A 397 -3.13 2.31 -27.27
CA TRP A 397 -4.05 2.05 -28.38
C TRP A 397 -4.61 0.62 -28.38
N ASP A 398 -4.05 -0.29 -27.57
CA ASP A 398 -4.66 -1.60 -27.29
C ASP A 398 -5.80 -1.47 -26.26
N LEU A 399 -5.73 -0.45 -25.40
CA LEU A 399 -6.71 -0.19 -24.37
C LEU A 399 -7.86 0.71 -24.84
N TYR A 400 -7.58 1.61 -25.76
CA TYR A 400 -8.56 2.55 -26.28
C TYR A 400 -8.29 2.94 -27.72
N ARG A 401 -9.32 2.86 -28.56
CA ARG A 401 -9.30 3.34 -29.93
C ARG A 401 -10.55 4.16 -30.20
N PRO A 402 -10.43 5.37 -30.75
CA PRO A 402 -11.59 6.12 -31.20
C PRO A 402 -12.43 5.32 -32.22
N ASN A 403 -13.76 5.37 -32.06
CA ASN A 403 -14.66 4.67 -32.98
C ASN A 403 -14.61 5.31 -34.39
N ASN A 404 -14.44 6.63 -34.44
CA ASN A 404 -14.35 7.36 -35.71
C ASN A 404 -13.12 8.27 -35.76
N TRP A 405 -11.99 7.74 -36.17
CA TRP A 405 -10.73 8.45 -36.30
C TRP A 405 -10.81 9.68 -37.20
N ALA A 406 -11.61 9.62 -38.27
CA ALA A 406 -11.77 10.72 -39.20
C ALA A 406 -12.54 11.89 -38.59
N GLU A 407 -13.50 11.61 -37.73
CA GLU A 407 -14.25 12.66 -37.02
C GLU A 407 -13.36 13.33 -35.96
N VAL A 408 -12.64 12.54 -35.16
CA VAL A 408 -11.66 13.06 -34.21
C VAL A 408 -10.61 13.89 -34.92
N GLY A 409 -10.09 13.39 -36.09
CA GLY A 409 -9.14 14.12 -36.88
C GLY A 409 -9.66 15.49 -37.37
N ARG A 410 -10.93 15.60 -37.74
CA ARG A 410 -11.56 16.87 -38.11
C ARG A 410 -11.69 17.82 -36.92
N LYS A 411 -12.15 17.30 -35.75
CA LYS A 411 -12.27 18.09 -34.52
C LYS A 411 -10.94 18.70 -34.04
N ILE A 412 -9.82 17.99 -34.26
CA ILE A 412 -8.48 18.49 -33.87
C ILE A 412 -7.73 19.22 -34.98
N GLY A 413 -8.37 19.44 -36.15
CA GLY A 413 -7.81 20.26 -37.22
C GLY A 413 -6.75 19.58 -38.10
N TYR A 414 -6.79 18.26 -38.30
CA TYR A 414 -5.89 17.55 -39.17
C TYR A 414 -6.22 17.82 -40.65
N ALA A 415 -5.21 18.15 -41.45
CA ALA A 415 -5.40 18.37 -42.88
C ALA A 415 -5.91 17.11 -43.60
N HIS A 416 -5.46 15.94 -43.16
CA HIS A 416 -5.93 14.64 -43.62
C HIS A 416 -6.52 13.84 -42.45
N PRO A 417 -7.80 14.04 -42.09
CA PRO A 417 -8.39 13.48 -40.88
C PRO A 417 -8.25 11.95 -40.74
N LYS A 418 -8.32 11.20 -41.81
CA LYS A 418 -8.15 9.73 -41.83
C LYS A 418 -6.74 9.29 -41.44
N SER A 419 -5.70 10.11 -41.66
CA SER A 419 -4.30 9.78 -41.30
C SER A 419 -4.05 9.75 -39.78
N LEU A 420 -4.95 10.33 -38.99
CA LEU A 420 -4.82 10.24 -37.53
C LEU A 420 -4.82 8.78 -37.02
N ARG A 421 -5.45 7.86 -37.74
CA ARG A 421 -5.45 6.42 -37.42
C ARG A 421 -4.04 5.83 -37.39
N GLU A 422 -3.10 6.35 -38.17
CA GLU A 422 -1.70 5.90 -38.17
C GLU A 422 -1.01 6.15 -36.81
N SER A 423 -1.60 6.99 -35.95
CA SER A 423 -1.12 7.22 -34.57
C SER A 423 -1.07 5.95 -33.73
N ILE A 424 -1.83 4.90 -34.06
CA ILE A 424 -1.79 3.60 -33.38
C ILE A 424 -0.42 2.92 -33.43
N HIS A 425 0.40 3.24 -34.42
CA HIS A 425 1.74 2.66 -34.54
C HIS A 425 2.81 3.34 -33.71
N TYR A 426 2.49 4.49 -33.11
CA TYR A 426 3.44 5.34 -32.39
C TYR A 426 3.00 5.63 -30.96
N SER A 427 3.98 5.87 -30.09
CA SER A 427 3.75 6.37 -28.72
C SER A 427 3.31 7.84 -28.79
N PRO A 428 2.08 8.21 -28.41
CA PRO A 428 1.59 9.57 -28.50
C PRO A 428 2.26 10.46 -27.45
N SER A 429 2.51 11.73 -27.81
CA SER A 429 2.83 12.75 -26.81
C SER A 429 1.60 13.03 -25.95
N ARG A 430 1.81 13.49 -24.72
CA ARG A 430 0.70 13.84 -23.81
C ARG A 430 -0.22 14.89 -24.37
N GLN A 431 0.33 15.90 -25.02
CA GLN A 431 -0.45 16.97 -25.66
C GLN A 431 -1.34 16.41 -26.77
N LYS A 432 -0.79 15.57 -27.64
CA LYS A 432 -1.57 14.92 -28.69
C LYS A 432 -2.64 14.00 -28.11
N LEU A 433 -2.27 13.23 -27.07
CA LEU A 433 -3.21 12.33 -26.41
C LEU A 433 -4.36 13.11 -25.75
N LEU A 434 -4.07 14.28 -25.15
CA LEU A 434 -5.08 15.16 -24.54
C LEU A 434 -6.00 15.78 -25.59
N GLN A 435 -5.45 16.17 -26.76
CA GLN A 435 -6.27 16.65 -27.88
C GLN A 435 -7.24 15.58 -28.38
N ILE A 436 -6.77 14.35 -28.55
CA ILE A 436 -7.60 13.21 -28.95
C ILE A 436 -8.63 12.91 -27.86
N ALA A 437 -8.23 12.92 -26.59
CA ALA A 437 -9.10 12.68 -25.44
C ALA A 437 -10.27 13.68 -25.39
N LYS A 438 -9.99 14.97 -25.61
CA LYS A 438 -11.03 16.03 -25.63
C LYS A 438 -11.96 15.90 -26.84
N ALA A 439 -11.42 15.54 -27.99
CA ALA A 439 -12.21 15.42 -29.22
C ALA A 439 -13.13 14.20 -29.24
N ASP A 440 -12.74 13.14 -28.57
CA ASP A 440 -13.44 11.85 -28.46
C ASP A 440 -14.10 11.64 -27.08
N GLU A 441 -14.08 12.67 -26.23
CA GLU A 441 -14.64 12.70 -24.87
C GLU A 441 -14.18 11.51 -23.98
N SER A 442 -12.92 11.09 -24.15
CA SER A 442 -12.36 9.93 -23.47
C SER A 442 -11.69 10.30 -22.15
N ASP A 443 -12.33 9.92 -21.06
CA ASP A 443 -11.77 10.04 -19.69
C ASP A 443 -10.46 9.27 -19.53
N LEU A 444 -10.37 8.08 -20.11
CA LEU A 444 -9.19 7.24 -20.03
C LEU A 444 -7.96 7.93 -20.62
N LEU A 445 -8.08 8.41 -21.87
CA LEU A 445 -6.97 9.11 -22.51
C LEU A 445 -6.61 10.40 -21.76
N SER A 446 -7.62 11.09 -21.21
CA SER A 446 -7.42 12.29 -20.41
C SER A 446 -6.63 11.99 -19.14
N LYS A 447 -6.94 10.89 -18.41
CA LYS A 447 -6.21 10.43 -17.24
C LYS A 447 -4.74 10.13 -17.55
N PHE A 448 -4.46 9.40 -18.64
CA PHE A 448 -3.08 9.11 -19.06
C PHE A 448 -2.31 10.37 -19.46
N ALA A 449 -2.95 11.26 -20.21
CA ALA A 449 -2.32 12.50 -20.64
C ALA A 449 -1.95 13.42 -19.46
N ASN A 450 -2.80 13.48 -18.42
CA ASN A 450 -2.62 14.33 -17.25
C ASN A 450 -1.93 13.62 -16.06
N SER A 451 -1.49 12.38 -16.21
CA SER A 451 -0.91 11.59 -15.11
C SER A 451 0.43 12.13 -14.61
N ASP A 452 0.75 11.83 -13.33
CA ASP A 452 2.06 12.11 -12.72
C ASP A 452 3.06 10.96 -12.96
N ILE A 453 2.80 10.11 -13.97
CA ILE A 453 3.62 8.98 -14.35
C ILE A 453 4.53 9.34 -15.52
N PHE A 454 5.81 9.01 -15.43
CA PHE A 454 6.74 8.92 -16.54
C PHE A 454 6.95 7.45 -16.91
N TRP A 455 6.89 7.12 -18.19
CA TRP A 455 7.01 5.74 -18.68
C TRP A 455 8.47 5.44 -19.05
N ASP A 456 9.21 4.89 -18.08
CA ASP A 456 10.64 4.62 -18.21
C ASP A 456 10.92 3.23 -18.77
N GLU A 457 11.87 3.12 -19.69
CA GLU A 457 12.14 1.89 -20.44
C GLU A 457 13.18 1.02 -19.74
N ILE A 458 12.92 -0.29 -19.64
CA ILE A 458 13.88 -1.27 -19.12
C ILE A 458 15.00 -1.49 -20.17
N ILE A 459 16.24 -1.18 -19.78
CA ILE A 459 17.43 -1.36 -20.63
C ILE A 459 18.33 -2.51 -20.18
N SER A 460 18.15 -3.02 -18.96
CA SER A 460 18.91 -4.18 -18.44
C SER A 460 18.08 -4.90 -17.39
N LEU A 461 18.09 -6.22 -17.44
CA LEU A 461 17.43 -7.10 -16.50
C LEU A 461 18.40 -8.24 -16.17
N ASN A 462 18.93 -8.25 -14.95
CA ASN A 462 19.93 -9.20 -14.50
C ASN A 462 19.45 -9.94 -13.25
N THR A 463 19.64 -11.24 -13.22
CA THR A 463 19.41 -12.04 -12.01
C THR A 463 20.61 -11.93 -11.08
N LEU A 464 20.36 -11.75 -9.78
CA LEU A 464 21.35 -11.81 -8.71
C LEU A 464 21.01 -13.04 -7.88
N GLU A 465 22.02 -13.90 -7.68
CA GLU A 465 21.93 -15.06 -6.79
C GLU A 465 22.75 -14.81 -5.54
N GLY A 466 22.28 -15.26 -4.37
CA GLY A 466 22.92 -15.06 -3.07
C GLY A 466 21.89 -14.93 -1.96
N ASN A 467 22.33 -14.84 -0.72
CA ASN A 467 21.44 -14.61 0.41
C ASN A 467 21.20 -13.12 0.59
N PHE A 468 19.95 -12.67 0.38
CA PHE A 468 19.55 -11.27 0.52
C PHE A 468 18.43 -11.17 1.54
N GLU A 469 18.44 -10.12 2.36
CA GLU A 469 17.26 -9.68 3.09
C GLU A 469 16.44 -8.72 2.23
N VAL A 470 15.14 -8.97 2.17
CA VAL A 470 14.19 -8.16 1.40
C VAL A 470 13.02 -7.73 2.25
N TYR A 471 12.41 -6.62 1.86
CA TYR A 471 11.46 -5.87 2.65
C TYR A 471 10.25 -5.48 1.83
N ASP A 472 9.10 -5.31 2.50
CA ASP A 472 7.87 -4.78 1.91
C ASP A 472 7.15 -3.89 2.92
N LEU A 473 6.31 -2.96 2.43
CA LEU A 473 5.50 -2.07 3.23
C LEU A 473 4.03 -2.31 2.90
N THR A 474 3.18 -2.42 3.91
CA THR A 474 1.74 -2.42 3.69
C THR A 474 1.24 -0.99 3.66
N VAL A 475 0.55 -0.62 2.58
CA VAL A 475 -0.05 0.70 2.40
C VAL A 475 -1.54 0.53 2.17
N PRO A 476 -2.38 1.01 3.08
CA PRO A 476 -3.84 0.96 2.94
C PRO A 476 -4.32 1.74 1.71
N GLU A 477 -5.53 1.45 1.25
CA GLU A 477 -6.25 2.11 0.14
C GLU A 477 -5.55 2.02 -1.22
N THR A 478 -4.32 2.49 -1.33
CA THR A 478 -3.60 2.54 -2.61
C THR A 478 -2.84 1.26 -2.92
N HIS A 479 -2.50 0.46 -1.91
CA HIS A 479 -1.77 -0.81 -2.04
C HIS A 479 -0.52 -0.75 -2.92
N ASN A 480 0.07 0.43 -3.06
CA ASN A 480 1.29 0.69 -3.81
C ASN A 480 2.08 1.83 -3.15
N PHE A 481 3.35 1.94 -3.48
CA PHE A 481 4.19 3.03 -2.99
C PHE A 481 5.36 3.33 -3.93
N VAL A 482 6.03 4.47 -3.70
CA VAL A 482 7.18 4.92 -4.48
C VAL A 482 8.47 4.45 -3.84
N ALA A 483 9.22 3.60 -4.55
CA ALA A 483 10.47 3.00 -4.12
C ALA A 483 11.57 3.20 -5.17
N ASN A 484 12.71 3.81 -4.83
CA ASN A 484 13.75 4.27 -5.78
C ASN A 484 13.15 5.09 -6.95
N ASP A 485 12.14 5.91 -6.68
CA ASP A 485 11.34 6.62 -7.68
C ASP A 485 10.71 5.69 -8.74
N ILE A 486 10.20 4.51 -8.33
CA ILE A 486 9.45 3.53 -9.13
C ILE A 486 8.22 3.09 -8.34
N ILE A 487 7.11 2.76 -8.99
CA ILE A 487 5.83 2.41 -8.34
C ILE A 487 5.66 0.90 -8.22
N VAL A 488 5.30 0.35 -7.01
CA VAL A 488 5.29 -1.09 -6.61
C VAL A 488 4.05 -1.51 -5.77
N HIS A 489 3.65 -2.84 -5.68
CA HIS A 489 2.29 -3.34 -5.27
C HIS A 489 2.12 -4.51 -4.26
N ASN A 490 0.80 -4.81 -3.75
CA ASN A 490 0.38 -5.81 -2.72
C ASN A 490 -0.89 -6.73 -3.02
N SER A 491 -1.45 -7.74 -2.18
CA SER A 491 -2.23 -9.01 -2.55
C SER A 491 -3.65 -9.38 -1.98
N TYR A 492 -4.26 -10.68 -2.23
CA TYR A 492 -5.70 -11.06 -2.21
C TYR A 492 -6.06 -12.59 -2.16
N SER A 493 -7.15 -13.10 -1.42
CA SER A 493 -7.74 -14.48 -1.56
C SER A 493 -9.15 -14.79 -1.00
N MET A 494 -9.75 -14.09 0.00
CA MET A 494 -10.95 -14.51 0.77
C MET A 494 -12.29 -14.51 -0.02
N GLY A 495 -12.48 -13.67 -1.01
CA GLY A 495 -13.74 -13.50 -1.72
C GLY A 495 -14.19 -14.68 -2.59
N ALA A 496 -13.30 -15.61 -2.94
CA ALA A 496 -13.66 -16.74 -3.82
C ALA A 496 -14.63 -17.74 -3.17
N ILE A 497 -14.57 -17.91 -1.84
CA ILE A 497 -15.47 -18.80 -1.11
C ILE A 497 -16.88 -18.20 -1.02
N ALA A 498 -16.97 -16.91 -0.68
CA ALA A 498 -18.26 -16.21 -0.61
C ALA A 498 -19.02 -16.21 -1.95
N GLU A 499 -18.29 -16.05 -3.07
CA GLU A 499 -18.88 -16.17 -4.42
C GLU A 499 -19.44 -17.56 -4.68
N GLY A 500 -18.71 -18.61 -4.29
CA GLY A 500 -19.14 -20.00 -4.49
C GLY A 500 -20.49 -20.28 -3.84
N MET A 501 -20.74 -19.77 -2.64
CA MET A 501 -21.99 -19.96 -1.91
C MET A 501 -23.21 -19.36 -2.65
N THR A 502 -23.01 -18.31 -3.44
CA THR A 502 -24.11 -17.70 -4.21
C THR A 502 -24.52 -18.52 -5.43
N THR A 503 -23.71 -19.48 -5.85
CA THR A 503 -23.97 -20.36 -7.00
C THR A 503 -24.70 -21.66 -6.62
N LEU A 504 -24.97 -21.88 -5.34
CA LEU A 504 -25.70 -23.04 -4.86
C LEU A 504 -27.17 -23.08 -5.34
N PRO A 505 -27.78 -24.27 -5.44
CA PRO A 505 -29.22 -24.41 -5.71
C PRO A 505 -30.05 -23.59 -4.72
N GLN A 506 -31.19 -23.05 -5.17
CA GLN A 506 -32.02 -22.14 -4.39
C GLN A 506 -32.52 -22.79 -3.07
N GLU A 507 -32.79 -24.08 -3.07
CA GLU A 507 -33.22 -24.86 -1.89
C GLU A 507 -32.18 -24.81 -0.76
N ILE A 508 -30.88 -24.83 -1.09
CA ILE A 508 -29.78 -24.76 -0.13
C ILE A 508 -29.48 -23.31 0.18
N LYS A 509 -29.37 -22.47 -0.87
CA LYS A 509 -28.99 -21.05 -0.75
C LYS A 509 -29.93 -20.29 0.20
N GLN A 510 -31.25 -20.52 0.13
CA GLN A 510 -32.24 -19.81 0.95
C GLN A 510 -32.08 -20.08 2.46
N ASN A 511 -31.36 -21.13 2.84
CA ASN A 511 -31.07 -21.51 4.23
C ASN A 511 -29.70 -21.04 4.72
N LEU A 512 -28.94 -20.35 3.88
CA LEU A 512 -27.61 -19.81 4.19
C LEU A 512 -27.62 -18.28 4.11
N SER A 513 -26.99 -17.60 5.07
CA SER A 513 -26.68 -16.18 5.03
C SER A 513 -25.18 -15.96 5.14
N ILE A 514 -24.64 -15.04 4.36
CA ILE A 514 -23.23 -14.71 4.36
C ILE A 514 -23.07 -13.27 4.79
N VAL A 515 -22.31 -13.03 5.86
CA VAL A 515 -22.00 -11.69 6.37
C VAL A 515 -20.50 -11.47 6.29
N LEU A 516 -20.10 -10.55 5.44
CA LEU A 516 -18.72 -10.10 5.26
C LEU A 516 -18.51 -8.87 6.13
N LEU A 517 -17.71 -9.01 7.19
CA LEU A 517 -17.30 -7.89 8.05
C LEU A 517 -16.11 -7.19 7.39
N ASP A 518 -16.39 -6.15 6.62
CA ASP A 518 -15.42 -5.46 5.77
C ASP A 518 -14.64 -4.41 6.57
N THR A 519 -13.49 -4.81 7.10
CA THR A 519 -12.61 -3.91 7.85
C THR A 519 -11.75 -3.00 6.96
N MET A 520 -11.69 -3.30 5.65
CA MET A 520 -10.79 -2.68 4.67
C MET A 520 -11.51 -1.95 3.52
N GLY A 521 -12.85 -2.04 3.43
CA GLY A 521 -13.63 -1.37 2.38
C GLY A 521 -13.44 -1.96 0.98
N ILE A 522 -13.34 -3.29 0.86
CA ILE A 522 -12.99 -3.95 -0.42
C ILE A 522 -14.10 -4.84 -0.98
N TYR A 523 -15.08 -5.27 -0.17
CA TYR A 523 -16.07 -6.26 -0.60
C TYR A 523 -17.29 -5.66 -1.33
N TRP A 524 -17.51 -4.33 -1.26
CA TRP A 524 -18.55 -3.67 -2.06
C TRP A 524 -18.36 -3.88 -3.57
N THR A 525 -17.11 -4.11 -3.99
CA THR A 525 -16.78 -4.37 -5.40
C THR A 525 -17.32 -5.70 -5.93
N MET A 526 -17.79 -6.59 -5.05
CA MET A 526 -18.46 -7.83 -5.46
C MET A 526 -19.76 -7.58 -6.24
N LYS A 527 -20.32 -6.39 -6.20
CA LYS A 527 -21.43 -5.98 -7.10
C LYS A 527 -21.07 -6.03 -8.58
N TYR A 528 -19.79 -5.96 -8.93
CA TYR A 528 -19.35 -5.83 -10.32
C TYR A 528 -18.68 -7.10 -10.83
N PRO A 529 -18.88 -7.43 -12.14
CA PRO A 529 -18.20 -8.57 -12.77
C PRO A 529 -16.69 -8.37 -12.89
N ASN A 530 -15.91 -9.45 -12.71
CA ASN A 530 -14.45 -9.41 -12.86
C ASN A 530 -14.02 -9.50 -14.32
N TYR A 531 -13.96 -8.39 -14.97
CA TYR A 531 -13.47 -8.31 -16.33
C TYR A 531 -11.95 -8.17 -16.44
N GLN A 532 -11.23 -7.98 -15.31
CA GLN A 532 -9.78 -7.86 -15.27
C GLN A 532 -9.07 -9.18 -15.59
N ASP A 533 -9.61 -10.29 -15.11
CA ASP A 533 -9.00 -11.61 -15.22
C ASP A 533 -9.74 -12.49 -16.26
N SER A 534 -10.37 -11.92 -17.28
CA SER A 534 -11.24 -12.66 -18.20
C SER A 534 -10.56 -13.79 -18.97
N GLU A 535 -9.26 -13.71 -19.27
CA GLU A 535 -8.50 -14.82 -19.87
C GLU A 535 -8.33 -15.96 -18.86
N LEU A 536 -7.95 -15.62 -17.62
CA LEU A 536 -7.84 -16.58 -16.54
C LEU A 536 -9.19 -17.22 -16.20
N LEU A 537 -10.28 -16.44 -16.20
CA LEU A 537 -11.63 -16.96 -16.00
C LEU A 537 -12.04 -17.96 -17.09
N LYS A 538 -11.71 -17.68 -18.35
CA LYS A 538 -11.95 -18.62 -19.47
C LYS A 538 -11.18 -19.93 -19.31
N GLU A 539 -9.91 -19.89 -18.87
CA GLU A 539 -9.12 -21.10 -18.58
C GLU A 539 -9.77 -21.98 -17.48
N TRP A 540 -10.51 -21.35 -16.57
CA TRP A 540 -11.23 -22.03 -15.50
C TRP A 540 -12.68 -22.36 -15.82
N ASN A 541 -13.18 -22.00 -16.99
CA ASN A 541 -14.60 -22.10 -17.41
C ASN A 541 -15.53 -21.40 -16.39
N ILE A 542 -15.14 -20.18 -15.96
CA ILE A 542 -15.91 -19.34 -15.04
C ILE A 542 -16.29 -18.05 -15.78
N ASP A 543 -17.55 -17.69 -15.75
CA ASP A 543 -18.02 -16.43 -16.30
C ASP A 543 -17.83 -15.27 -15.32
N ALA A 544 -17.47 -14.09 -15.85
CA ALA A 544 -17.44 -12.88 -15.05
C ALA A 544 -18.87 -12.48 -14.66
N LYS A 545 -19.17 -12.41 -13.36
CA LYS A 545 -20.52 -12.13 -12.86
C LYS A 545 -20.41 -11.25 -11.61
N GLY A 546 -21.25 -10.20 -11.52
CA GLY A 546 -21.46 -9.45 -10.28
C GLY A 546 -22.44 -10.17 -9.37
N LEU A 547 -22.39 -9.90 -8.07
CA LEU A 547 -23.31 -10.43 -7.07
C LEU A 547 -24.24 -9.33 -6.55
N ASP A 548 -25.47 -9.68 -6.22
CA ASP A 548 -26.37 -8.81 -5.48
C ASP A 548 -26.00 -8.84 -3.99
N VAL A 549 -24.96 -8.06 -3.63
CA VAL A 549 -24.57 -7.87 -2.24
C VAL A 549 -25.29 -6.67 -1.65
N LYS A 550 -25.71 -6.77 -0.39
CA LYS A 550 -26.33 -5.67 0.38
C LYS A 550 -25.25 -5.02 1.26
N ILE A 551 -24.99 -3.74 1.04
CA ILE A 551 -23.93 -3.00 1.72
C ILE A 551 -24.55 -2.13 2.80
N TYR A 552 -24.14 -2.38 4.04
CA TYR A 552 -24.50 -1.59 5.21
C TYR A 552 -23.31 -0.74 5.62
N THR A 553 -23.51 0.57 5.71
CA THR A 553 -22.49 1.55 6.10
C THR A 553 -22.93 2.27 7.39
N PRO A 554 -22.04 2.55 8.36
CA PRO A 554 -22.37 3.30 9.56
C PRO A 554 -23.06 4.62 9.24
N THR A 555 -24.09 4.96 10.03
CA THR A 555 -25.02 6.07 9.73
C THR A 555 -24.29 7.39 9.44
N GLY A 556 -23.24 7.72 10.19
CA GLY A 556 -22.46 8.95 10.01
C GLY A 556 -21.70 9.05 8.69
N PHE A 557 -21.46 7.92 8.03
CA PHE A 557 -20.75 7.85 6.75
C PHE A 557 -21.68 7.56 5.57
N TYR A 558 -22.90 7.09 5.82
CA TYR A 558 -23.84 6.62 4.78
C TYR A 558 -24.15 7.71 3.75
N TYR A 559 -24.60 8.88 4.18
CA TYR A 559 -24.94 9.98 3.27
C TYR A 559 -23.72 10.54 2.55
N LYS A 560 -22.59 10.63 3.24
CA LYS A 560 -21.31 11.07 2.67
C LYS A 560 -20.84 10.15 1.55
N TYR A 561 -21.03 8.83 1.72
CA TYR A 561 -20.69 7.85 0.68
C TYR A 561 -21.62 7.95 -0.51
N GLN A 562 -22.92 8.16 -0.30
CA GLN A 562 -23.87 8.40 -1.40
C GLN A 562 -23.50 9.65 -2.20
N GLU A 563 -23.17 10.76 -1.56
CA GLU A 563 -22.74 11.99 -2.22
C GLU A 563 -21.45 11.81 -3.03
N GLN A 564 -20.55 10.97 -2.56
CA GLN A 564 -19.29 10.65 -3.24
C GLN A 564 -19.44 9.58 -4.33
N GLY A 565 -20.64 9.02 -4.51
CA GLY A 565 -20.91 7.95 -5.47
C GLY A 565 -20.26 6.59 -5.08
N ILE A 566 -19.93 6.41 -3.79
CA ILE A 566 -19.46 5.13 -3.26
C ILE A 566 -20.69 4.23 -3.04
N PRO A 567 -20.71 3.01 -3.60
CA PRO A 567 -21.84 2.10 -3.46
C PRO A 567 -22.14 1.77 -2.00
N THR A 568 -23.32 2.12 -1.55
CA THR A 568 -23.89 1.75 -0.25
C THR A 568 -25.41 1.63 -0.39
N ASP A 569 -26.03 0.66 0.31
CA ASP A 569 -27.48 0.39 0.17
C ASP A 569 -28.25 0.84 1.40
N PHE A 570 -27.73 0.59 2.62
CA PHE A 570 -28.46 0.80 3.86
C PHE A 570 -27.58 1.45 4.93
N PRO A 571 -28.13 2.35 5.76
CA PRO A 571 -27.45 2.83 6.95
C PRO A 571 -27.40 1.74 8.02
N PHE A 572 -26.32 1.73 8.81
CA PHE A 572 -26.14 0.84 9.93
C PHE A 572 -25.95 1.61 11.22
N SER A 573 -26.64 1.21 12.28
CA SER A 573 -26.52 1.78 13.61
C SER A 573 -26.72 0.73 14.70
N ILE A 574 -26.17 1.01 15.88
CA ILE A 574 -26.22 0.20 17.09
C ILE A 574 -27.04 0.92 18.15
N ARG A 575 -27.84 0.18 18.92
CA ARG A 575 -28.52 0.77 20.10
C ARG A 575 -27.54 0.80 21.28
N PRO A 576 -27.39 1.92 21.97
CA PRO A 576 -26.53 1.98 23.16
C PRO A 576 -26.89 0.94 24.24
N ILE A 577 -28.17 0.53 24.33
CA ILE A 577 -28.64 -0.52 25.26
C ILE A 577 -28.07 -1.91 24.93
N ASP A 578 -27.66 -2.17 23.71
CA ASP A 578 -27.04 -3.45 23.33
C ASP A 578 -25.60 -3.56 23.80
N VAL A 579 -24.98 -2.44 24.20
CA VAL A 579 -23.59 -2.36 24.70
C VAL A 579 -23.57 -2.57 26.21
N GLY A 580 -22.96 -3.66 26.65
CA GLY A 580 -22.81 -3.96 28.07
C GLY A 580 -21.77 -3.07 28.77
N PRO A 581 -21.80 -3.03 30.13
CA PRO A 581 -20.81 -2.26 30.88
C PRO A 581 -19.36 -2.65 30.58
N GLU A 582 -19.12 -3.96 30.41
CA GLU A 582 -17.79 -4.50 30.09
C GLU A 582 -17.31 -4.07 28.71
N ASP A 583 -18.24 -3.99 27.73
CA ASP A 583 -17.94 -3.56 26.37
C ASP A 583 -17.55 -2.08 26.34
N TRP A 584 -18.27 -1.23 27.07
CA TRP A 584 -17.94 0.18 27.23
C TRP A 584 -16.56 0.37 27.88
N CYS A 585 -16.31 -0.34 28.99
CA CYS A 585 -15.02 -0.26 29.66
C CYS A 585 -13.87 -0.71 28.74
N THR A 586 -14.08 -1.79 27.99
CA THR A 586 -13.07 -2.30 27.04
C THR A 586 -12.85 -1.32 25.87
N ALA A 587 -13.93 -0.73 25.34
CA ALA A 587 -13.84 0.23 24.22
C ALA A 587 -13.15 1.54 24.62
N PHE A 588 -13.19 1.90 25.91
CA PHE A 588 -12.57 3.11 26.44
C PHE A 588 -11.20 2.85 27.10
N ASP A 589 -10.72 1.60 27.09
CA ASP A 589 -9.49 1.18 27.80
C ASP A 589 -9.52 1.54 29.29
N ILE A 590 -10.69 1.39 29.93
CA ILE A 590 -10.95 1.66 31.34
C ILE A 590 -11.04 0.34 32.09
N ASN A 591 -10.33 0.24 33.22
CA ASN A 591 -10.49 -0.91 34.11
C ASN A 591 -11.89 -0.90 34.77
N GLN A 592 -12.65 -1.98 34.63
CA GLN A 592 -14.01 -2.10 35.18
C GLN A 592 -14.08 -1.86 36.69
N ASN A 593 -13.00 -2.16 37.42
CA ASN A 593 -12.91 -1.97 38.88
C ASN A 593 -12.36 -0.59 39.27
N SER A 594 -12.03 0.29 38.35
CA SER A 594 -11.68 1.68 38.64
C SER A 594 -12.93 2.49 38.98
N ALA A 595 -12.76 3.70 39.53
CA ALA A 595 -13.88 4.57 39.86
C ALA A 595 -14.71 4.94 38.62
N GLU A 596 -14.05 5.14 37.47
CA GLU A 596 -14.67 5.39 36.17
C GLU A 596 -15.45 4.18 35.69
N GLY A 597 -14.88 2.97 35.77
CA GLY A 597 -15.51 1.72 35.39
C GLY A 597 -16.74 1.38 36.24
N VAL A 598 -16.68 1.66 37.54
CA VAL A 598 -17.81 1.51 38.44
C VAL A 598 -18.95 2.48 38.08
N LEU A 599 -18.63 3.73 37.72
CA LEU A 599 -19.63 4.71 37.30
C LEU A 599 -20.31 4.27 35.99
N ILE A 600 -19.52 3.83 34.99
CA ILE A 600 -20.05 3.30 33.71
C ILE A 600 -20.98 2.12 34.01
N THR A 601 -20.52 1.17 34.84
CA THR A 601 -21.29 -0.03 35.21
C THR A 601 -22.62 0.32 35.86
N LYS A 602 -22.62 1.26 36.82
CA LYS A 602 -23.80 1.74 37.53
C LYS A 602 -24.83 2.30 36.53
N ILE A 603 -24.41 3.25 35.67
CA ILE A 603 -25.28 3.92 34.72
C ILE A 603 -25.91 2.92 33.72
N VAL A 604 -25.09 2.09 33.09
CA VAL A 604 -25.55 1.14 32.07
C VAL A 604 -26.47 0.08 32.67
N GLN A 605 -26.15 -0.45 33.85
CA GLN A 605 -27.00 -1.43 34.58
C GLN A 605 -28.36 -0.84 34.98
N ASP A 606 -28.43 0.43 35.36
CA ASP A 606 -29.68 1.08 35.70
C ASP A 606 -30.63 1.21 34.50
N PHE A 607 -30.10 1.49 33.31
CA PHE A 607 -30.87 1.46 32.08
C PHE A 607 -31.34 0.04 31.73
N HIS A 608 -30.44 -0.96 31.84
CA HIS A 608 -30.81 -2.36 31.57
C HIS A 608 -31.91 -2.86 32.47
N LYS A 609 -31.88 -2.52 33.79
CA LYS A 609 -32.96 -2.87 34.74
C LYS A 609 -34.30 -2.27 34.34
N LYS A 610 -34.31 -1.06 33.78
CA LYS A 610 -35.55 -0.39 33.33
C LYS A 610 -36.04 -0.86 31.97
N ASN A 611 -35.25 -1.65 31.28
CA ASN A 611 -35.50 -2.13 29.91
C ASN A 611 -35.94 -1.00 28.93
N GLN A 612 -35.37 0.19 29.09
CA GLN A 612 -35.68 1.37 28.29
C GLN A 612 -34.55 1.64 27.32
N SER A 613 -34.90 1.80 26.04
CA SER A 613 -33.97 2.27 25.02
C SER A 613 -33.55 3.72 25.32
N TYR A 614 -32.27 4.01 25.24
CA TYR A 614 -31.71 5.33 25.53
C TYR A 614 -30.77 5.81 24.40
N SER A 615 -30.53 7.10 24.37
CA SER A 615 -29.61 7.73 23.44
C SER A 615 -28.25 8.00 24.10
N MET A 616 -27.25 8.39 23.32
CA MET A 616 -25.95 8.78 23.85
C MET A 616 -26.03 10.05 24.69
N GLU A 617 -26.95 10.98 24.34
CA GLU A 617 -27.18 12.20 25.11
C GLU A 617 -27.72 11.87 26.50
N GLU A 618 -28.66 10.94 26.63
CA GLU A 618 -29.19 10.49 27.90
C GLU A 618 -28.12 9.84 28.80
N LEU A 619 -27.18 9.07 28.22
CA LEU A 619 -26.03 8.54 28.95
C LEU A 619 -25.11 9.65 29.49
N ILE A 620 -24.79 10.63 28.66
CA ILE A 620 -23.95 11.77 28.99
C ILE A 620 -24.60 12.60 30.13
N ASP A 621 -25.88 12.87 30.02
CA ASP A 621 -26.62 13.66 31.01
C ASP A 621 -26.66 12.97 32.37
N ILE A 622 -26.88 11.64 32.42
CA ILE A 622 -26.86 10.89 33.70
C ILE A 622 -25.45 10.87 34.29
N ALA A 623 -24.42 10.68 33.46
CA ALA A 623 -23.03 10.70 33.93
C ALA A 623 -22.65 12.08 34.50
N MET A 624 -23.16 13.18 33.94
CA MET A 624 -22.94 14.55 34.45
C MET A 624 -23.61 14.77 35.78
N ASN A 625 -24.81 14.23 35.96
CA ASN A 625 -25.68 14.51 37.13
C ASN A 625 -25.56 13.45 38.24
N ASP A 626 -24.67 12.46 38.13
CA ASP A 626 -24.46 11.46 39.18
C ASP A 626 -24.03 12.14 40.50
N SER A 627 -24.71 11.82 41.62
CA SER A 627 -24.43 12.44 42.90
C SER A 627 -23.28 11.81 43.68
N ASP A 628 -22.94 10.57 43.38
CA ASP A 628 -22.10 9.73 44.19
C ASP A 628 -20.64 9.72 43.74
N SER A 629 -20.36 10.20 42.54
CA SER A 629 -19.01 10.16 41.96
C SER A 629 -18.29 11.51 42.00
N ASP A 630 -16.96 11.46 42.12
CA ASP A 630 -16.12 12.67 42.13
C ASP A 630 -16.17 13.39 40.76
N LYS A 631 -15.99 14.73 40.80
CA LYS A 631 -16.03 15.59 39.61
C LYS A 631 -15.05 15.15 38.52
N VAL A 632 -13.88 14.68 38.91
CA VAL A 632 -12.85 14.21 37.92
C VAL A 632 -13.33 12.94 37.24
N VAL A 633 -13.84 11.96 38.01
CA VAL A 633 -14.38 10.68 37.48
C VAL A 633 -15.50 10.94 36.47
N LYS A 634 -16.46 11.81 36.85
CA LYS A 634 -17.55 12.23 35.92
C LYS A 634 -17.00 12.83 34.65
N SER A 635 -16.04 13.76 34.75
CA SER A 635 -15.47 14.41 33.57
C SER A 635 -14.80 13.43 32.63
N VAL A 636 -14.11 12.40 33.14
CA VAL A 636 -13.51 11.34 32.32
C VAL A 636 -14.59 10.53 31.58
N VAL A 637 -15.59 10.03 32.33
CA VAL A 637 -16.67 9.20 31.75
C VAL A 637 -17.49 9.97 30.72
N VAL A 638 -17.83 11.24 31.03
CA VAL A 638 -18.54 12.13 30.09
C VAL A 638 -17.73 12.35 28.81
N ASN A 639 -16.40 12.54 28.92
CA ASN A 639 -15.56 12.72 27.74
C ASN A 639 -15.50 11.45 26.89
N GLU A 640 -15.43 10.27 27.50
CA GLU A 640 -15.42 9.00 26.75
C GLU A 640 -16.77 8.75 26.05
N PHE A 641 -17.92 9.04 26.73
CA PHE A 641 -19.23 8.96 26.05
C PHE A 641 -19.38 9.99 24.94
N LYS A 642 -18.84 11.20 25.09
CA LYS A 642 -18.80 12.20 23.99
C LYS A 642 -17.94 11.75 22.81
N LYS A 643 -16.80 11.10 23.07
CA LYS A 643 -16.03 10.46 22.00
C LYS A 643 -16.86 9.41 21.28
N ALA A 644 -17.53 8.52 22.02
CA ALA A 644 -18.39 7.50 21.45
C ALA A 644 -19.57 8.08 20.65
N GLN A 645 -20.14 9.17 21.09
CA GLN A 645 -21.14 9.91 20.33
C GLN A 645 -20.59 10.39 18.97
N GLY A 646 -19.33 10.85 18.96
CA GLY A 646 -18.61 11.25 17.75
C GLY A 646 -18.30 10.12 16.75
N TRP A 647 -18.52 8.84 17.14
CA TRP A 647 -18.41 7.71 16.20
C TRP A 647 -19.58 7.64 15.22
N GLU A 648 -20.67 8.36 15.49
CA GLU A 648 -21.87 8.47 14.63
C GLU A 648 -22.46 7.12 14.20
N ILE A 649 -22.34 6.11 15.08
CA ILE A 649 -22.88 4.76 14.86
C ILE A 649 -24.09 4.44 15.73
N PHE A 650 -24.30 5.20 16.81
CA PHE A 650 -25.36 4.93 17.77
C PHE A 650 -26.67 5.60 17.39
N SER A 651 -27.77 4.84 17.50
CA SER A 651 -29.12 5.36 17.41
C SER A 651 -30.06 4.65 18.37
N LYS A 652 -31.13 5.28 18.79
CA LYS A 652 -32.09 4.73 19.74
C LYS A 652 -32.82 3.49 19.21
N GLU A 653 -33.02 3.40 17.90
CA GLU A 653 -33.74 2.29 17.25
C GLU A 653 -32.77 1.18 16.81
N GLY A 654 -31.58 1.53 16.33
CA GLY A 654 -30.59 0.58 15.82
C GLY A 654 -31.04 -0.15 14.55
N THR A 655 -30.11 -0.88 13.93
CA THR A 655 -30.40 -1.73 12.78
C THR A 655 -30.71 -3.14 13.26
N PRO A 656 -31.91 -3.72 12.98
CA PRO A 656 -32.27 -5.06 13.39
C PRO A 656 -31.35 -6.10 12.73
N LEU A 657 -30.87 -7.08 13.50
CA LEU A 657 -30.00 -8.15 12.98
C LEU A 657 -30.70 -8.97 11.86
N LYS A 658 -32.00 -9.14 11.91
CA LYS A 658 -32.81 -9.82 10.88
C LYS A 658 -32.71 -9.16 9.49
N ASP A 659 -32.36 -7.88 9.41
CA ASP A 659 -32.17 -7.17 8.15
C ASP A 659 -30.77 -7.42 7.57
N ILE A 660 -29.79 -7.67 8.43
CA ILE A 660 -28.40 -7.98 8.09
C ILE A 660 -28.27 -9.47 7.71
N VAL A 661 -29.01 -10.36 8.40
CA VAL A 661 -28.90 -11.81 8.27
C VAL A 661 -30.17 -12.35 7.61
N GLN A 662 -30.13 -12.50 6.29
CA GLN A 662 -31.27 -13.04 5.52
C GLN A 662 -30.84 -14.26 4.68
N GLY A 663 -31.69 -15.26 4.61
CA GLY A 663 -31.43 -16.46 3.80
C GLY A 663 -31.30 -16.14 2.30
N GLY A 664 -30.24 -16.61 1.69
CA GLY A 664 -29.90 -16.36 0.30
C GLY A 664 -29.16 -15.05 0.04
N GLN A 665 -28.92 -14.23 1.06
CA GLN A 665 -28.30 -12.91 0.94
C GLN A 665 -26.81 -12.96 1.28
N VAL A 666 -26.04 -12.15 0.55
CA VAL A 666 -24.66 -11.75 0.92
C VAL A 666 -24.71 -10.32 1.42
N THR A 667 -24.38 -10.13 2.68
CA THR A 667 -24.32 -8.83 3.33
C THR A 667 -22.87 -8.42 3.52
N VAL A 668 -22.55 -7.20 3.14
CA VAL A 668 -21.26 -6.54 3.44
C VAL A 668 -21.54 -5.49 4.51
N LEU A 669 -20.97 -5.67 5.69
CA LEU A 669 -20.97 -4.66 6.72
C LEU A 669 -19.66 -3.89 6.65
N ASP A 670 -19.71 -2.71 6.09
CA ASP A 670 -18.53 -1.87 5.87
C ASP A 670 -18.20 -1.05 7.12
N VAL A 671 -17.22 -1.52 7.87
CA VAL A 671 -16.66 -0.80 9.04
C VAL A 671 -15.32 -0.14 8.72
N SER A 672 -14.94 -0.09 7.44
CA SER A 672 -13.69 0.52 6.99
C SER A 672 -13.58 2.03 7.24
N PRO A 673 -14.67 2.83 7.26
CA PRO A 673 -14.58 4.26 7.52
C PRO A 673 -13.89 4.63 8.84
N TYR A 674 -13.96 3.73 9.82
CA TYR A 674 -13.29 3.90 11.12
C TYR A 674 -11.77 3.74 11.06
N ALA A 675 -11.19 3.24 9.96
CA ALA A 675 -9.75 3.03 9.85
C ALA A 675 -8.92 4.32 10.01
N THR A 676 -9.52 5.49 9.76
CA THR A 676 -8.86 6.80 9.86
C THR A 676 -9.07 7.48 11.22
N MET A 677 -9.88 6.91 12.10
CA MET A 677 -10.15 7.45 13.44
C MET A 677 -9.12 6.98 14.46
N ALA A 678 -8.85 7.79 15.47
CA ALA A 678 -7.86 7.51 16.51
C ALA A 678 -8.13 6.20 17.29
N SER A 679 -9.41 5.83 17.48
CA SER A 679 -9.84 4.57 18.14
C SER A 679 -10.52 3.64 17.15
N GLY A 680 -10.05 3.60 15.90
CA GLY A 680 -10.75 2.91 14.82
C GLY A 680 -10.87 1.40 15.01
N TRP A 681 -9.86 0.73 15.57
CA TRP A 681 -9.89 -0.71 15.81
C TRP A 681 -10.77 -1.07 16.99
N GLU A 682 -10.81 -0.27 18.04
CA GLU A 682 -11.69 -0.43 19.20
C GLU A 682 -13.17 -0.37 18.76
N ILE A 683 -13.50 0.60 17.90
CA ILE A 683 -14.86 0.74 17.33
C ILE A 683 -15.22 -0.49 16.47
N LYS A 684 -14.32 -0.92 15.58
CA LYS A 684 -14.53 -2.12 14.77
C LYS A 684 -14.73 -3.37 15.64
N ALA A 685 -13.90 -3.52 16.67
CA ALA A 685 -14.01 -4.63 17.61
C ALA A 685 -15.33 -4.62 18.38
N LEU A 686 -15.80 -3.45 18.82
CA LEU A 686 -17.11 -3.32 19.50
C LEU A 686 -18.25 -3.75 18.57
N VAL A 687 -18.27 -3.25 17.33
CA VAL A 687 -19.30 -3.61 16.32
C VAL A 687 -19.32 -5.12 16.08
N VAL A 688 -18.15 -5.70 15.82
CA VAL A 688 -18.04 -7.16 15.55
C VAL A 688 -18.46 -7.97 16.78
N GLY A 689 -18.04 -7.58 17.98
CA GLY A 689 -18.41 -8.26 19.23
C GLY A 689 -19.91 -8.29 19.49
N LEU A 690 -20.59 -7.15 19.27
CA LEU A 690 -22.04 -7.04 19.45
C LEU A 690 -22.81 -7.89 18.43
N ILE A 691 -22.40 -7.84 17.16
CA ILE A 691 -23.04 -8.66 16.11
C ILE A 691 -22.88 -10.15 16.42
N CYS A 692 -21.66 -10.57 16.76
CA CYS A 692 -21.37 -11.96 17.09
C CYS A 692 -22.19 -12.46 18.31
N ARG A 693 -22.30 -11.65 19.37
CA ARG A 693 -23.08 -11.99 20.57
C ARG A 693 -24.57 -12.09 20.25
N THR A 694 -25.12 -11.10 19.56
CA THR A 694 -26.55 -11.06 19.22
C THR A 694 -26.90 -12.24 18.30
N LEU A 695 -26.06 -12.48 17.30
CA LEU A 695 -26.23 -13.59 16.37
C LEU A 695 -26.20 -14.95 17.07
N PHE A 696 -25.24 -15.15 17.98
CA PHE A 696 -25.13 -16.39 18.74
C PHE A 696 -26.39 -16.66 19.57
N ASN A 697 -26.87 -15.68 20.31
CA ASN A 697 -28.08 -15.78 21.12
C ASN A 697 -29.32 -16.07 20.27
N GLN A 698 -29.48 -15.37 19.14
CA GLN A 698 -30.61 -15.56 18.21
C GLN A 698 -30.60 -16.98 17.62
N ARG A 699 -29.46 -17.45 17.10
CA ARG A 699 -29.33 -18.77 16.52
C ARG A 699 -29.51 -19.91 17.56
N MET A 700 -29.05 -19.72 18.81
CA MET A 700 -29.26 -20.67 19.90
C MET A 700 -30.75 -20.87 20.22
N LEU A 701 -31.54 -19.78 20.22
CA LEU A 701 -32.99 -19.85 20.40
C LEU A 701 -33.65 -20.53 19.19
N ALA A 702 -33.27 -20.17 17.98
CA ALA A 702 -33.79 -20.79 16.76
C ALA A 702 -33.49 -22.29 16.73
N ARG A 703 -32.28 -22.72 17.10
CA ARG A 703 -31.87 -24.12 17.14
C ARG A 703 -32.71 -24.95 18.13
N LYS A 704 -32.98 -24.44 19.32
CA LYS A 704 -33.87 -25.10 20.27
C LYS A 704 -35.27 -25.31 19.70
N THR A 705 -35.79 -24.32 18.98
CA THR A 705 -37.10 -24.41 18.32
C THR A 705 -37.09 -25.43 17.16
N GLU A 706 -36.02 -25.47 16.37
CA GLU A 706 -35.81 -26.44 15.30
C GLU A 706 -35.75 -27.88 15.84
N GLU A 707 -34.98 -28.09 16.90
CA GLU A 707 -34.87 -29.40 17.57
C GLU A 707 -36.20 -29.84 18.17
N PHE A 708 -36.92 -28.95 18.85
CA PHE A 708 -38.24 -29.23 19.38
C PHE A 708 -39.21 -29.70 18.27
N LYS A 709 -39.26 -28.98 17.14
CA LYS A 709 -40.08 -29.40 15.99
C LYS A 709 -39.66 -30.76 15.44
N THR A 710 -38.36 -31.05 15.36
CA THR A 710 -37.86 -32.36 14.90
C THR A 710 -38.25 -33.48 15.84
N VAL A 711 -38.16 -33.28 17.15
CA VAL A 711 -38.60 -34.25 18.18
C VAL A 711 -40.10 -34.44 18.13
N ASP A 712 -40.86 -33.32 18.02
CA ASP A 712 -42.33 -33.38 17.91
C ASP A 712 -42.79 -34.14 16.66
N ALA A 713 -42.17 -33.88 15.51
CA ALA A 713 -42.43 -34.60 14.25
C ALA A 713 -42.07 -36.09 14.35
N ALA A 714 -40.99 -36.44 15.08
CA ALA A 714 -40.59 -37.82 15.29
C ALA A 714 -41.54 -38.58 16.24
N MET A 715 -42.15 -37.85 17.20
CA MET A 715 -43.10 -38.45 18.17
C MET A 715 -44.52 -38.57 17.62
N HIS A 716 -44.93 -37.67 16.73
CA HIS A 716 -46.28 -37.61 16.17
C HIS A 716 -46.24 -37.90 14.66
N TYR A 717 -46.50 -39.11 14.26
CA TYR A 717 -46.44 -39.68 12.89
C TYR A 717 -47.26 -38.90 11.80
N PHE A 718 -47.95 -37.82 12.13
CA PHE A 718 -48.86 -37.08 11.27
C PHE A 718 -48.53 -35.58 11.08
N SER A 719 -47.36 -35.06 11.51
CA SER A 719 -47.05 -33.68 11.24
C SER A 719 -46.56 -33.49 9.79
N LYS A 720 -47.43 -32.93 8.97
CA LYS A 720 -47.12 -32.42 7.64
C LYS A 720 -46.50 -31.04 7.75
N ASP A 721 -45.31 -30.89 8.18
CA ASP A 721 -44.56 -29.65 8.01
C ASP A 721 -43.25 -29.93 7.29
N ASN A 722 -43.32 -30.05 5.97
CA ASN A 722 -42.21 -29.89 5.06
C ASN A 722 -41.97 -28.41 4.87
N GLU A 723 -41.54 -27.66 5.90
CA GLU A 723 -40.97 -26.37 5.74
C GLU A 723 -39.57 -26.56 5.13
N GLU A 724 -39.42 -26.44 3.81
CA GLU A 724 -38.16 -26.49 3.08
C GLU A 724 -37.21 -25.30 3.44
N LYS A 725 -37.73 -24.26 4.11
CA LYS A 725 -37.02 -23.05 4.47
C LYS A 725 -36.91 -22.92 5.98
N LEU A 726 -35.66 -22.75 6.45
CA LEU A 726 -35.39 -22.40 7.85
C LEU A 726 -35.95 -21.01 8.19
N LYS A 727 -36.56 -20.84 9.34
CA LYS A 727 -37.03 -19.52 9.82
C LYS A 727 -35.83 -18.55 10.00
N GLU A 728 -34.75 -19.04 10.58
CA GLU A 728 -33.49 -18.33 10.75
C GLU A 728 -32.40 -19.07 9.96
N PRO A 729 -31.72 -18.44 9.00
CA PRO A 729 -30.71 -19.13 8.19
C PRO A 729 -29.47 -19.50 9.00
N LEU A 730 -28.73 -20.51 8.54
CA LEU A 730 -27.36 -20.76 8.99
C LEU A 730 -26.46 -19.61 8.52
N VAL A 731 -25.50 -19.21 9.32
CA VAL A 731 -24.76 -17.98 9.05
C VAL A 731 -23.27 -18.25 8.88
N TRP A 732 -22.72 -17.74 7.80
CA TRP A 732 -21.30 -17.67 7.55
C TRP A 732 -20.80 -16.22 7.80
N LEU A 733 -19.97 -16.06 8.83
CA LEU A 733 -19.28 -14.81 9.15
C LEU A 733 -17.86 -14.85 8.57
N ALA A 734 -17.51 -13.88 7.75
CA ALA A 734 -16.17 -13.75 7.20
C ALA A 734 -15.49 -12.48 7.74
N LEU A 735 -14.32 -12.66 8.35
CA LEU A 735 -13.53 -11.60 8.98
C LEU A 735 -12.13 -11.55 8.36
N ASP A 736 -11.75 -10.39 7.86
CA ASP A 736 -10.37 -10.11 7.45
C ASP A 736 -9.58 -9.50 8.61
N GLU A 737 -8.25 -9.65 8.60
CA GLU A 737 -7.32 -9.22 9.66
C GLU A 737 -7.74 -9.70 11.05
N ALA A 738 -8.18 -10.96 11.14
CA ALA A 738 -8.75 -11.54 12.36
C ALA A 738 -7.81 -11.47 13.59
N HIS A 739 -6.51 -11.33 13.40
CA HIS A 739 -5.54 -11.16 14.49
C HIS A 739 -5.69 -9.83 15.24
N GLU A 740 -6.30 -8.81 14.64
CA GLU A 740 -6.61 -7.54 15.30
C GLU A 740 -7.85 -7.65 16.22
N LEU A 741 -8.75 -8.60 15.93
CA LEU A 741 -9.97 -8.84 16.70
C LEU A 741 -9.81 -9.97 17.74
N LEU A 742 -8.92 -10.91 17.43
CA LEU A 742 -8.58 -12.06 18.25
C LEU A 742 -7.07 -12.12 18.52
N PRO A 743 -6.49 -11.14 19.22
CA PRO A 743 -5.05 -11.11 19.48
C PRO A 743 -4.64 -12.26 20.40
N ARG A 744 -3.39 -12.73 20.23
CA ARG A 744 -2.79 -13.76 21.09
C ARG A 744 -2.64 -13.28 22.54
N GLU A 745 -2.29 -12.01 22.70
CA GLU A 745 -2.10 -11.35 23.99
C GLU A 745 -3.04 -10.14 24.08
N GLY A 746 -3.66 -9.94 25.23
CA GLY A 746 -4.67 -8.90 25.43
C GLY A 746 -6.09 -9.35 25.02
N LYS A 747 -7.04 -8.42 25.06
CA LYS A 747 -8.45 -8.60 24.71
C LYS A 747 -8.97 -7.38 23.96
N THR A 748 -9.90 -7.61 23.03
CA THR A 748 -10.72 -6.58 22.39
C THR A 748 -12.19 -6.83 22.76
N ALA A 749 -13.07 -5.89 22.49
CA ALA A 749 -14.51 -6.05 22.69
C ALA A 749 -15.12 -7.22 21.88
N ALA A 750 -14.46 -7.65 20.80
CA ALA A 750 -14.88 -8.81 20.00
C ALA A 750 -14.38 -10.16 20.53
N THR A 751 -13.31 -10.16 21.33
CA THR A 751 -12.56 -11.40 21.64
C THR A 751 -13.42 -12.47 22.29
N ASP A 752 -14.20 -12.17 23.31
CA ASP A 752 -14.97 -13.19 24.04
C ASP A 752 -16.17 -13.70 23.21
N ALA A 753 -16.84 -12.83 22.45
CA ALA A 753 -17.94 -13.24 21.55
C ALA A 753 -17.45 -14.16 20.43
N LEU A 754 -16.32 -13.82 19.81
CA LEU A 754 -15.71 -14.64 18.76
C LEU A 754 -15.20 -15.99 19.32
N LYS A 755 -14.61 -16.02 20.52
CA LYS A 755 -14.19 -17.27 21.18
C LYS A 755 -15.38 -18.17 21.47
N THR A 756 -16.52 -17.62 21.88
CA THR A 756 -17.76 -18.39 22.08
C THR A 756 -18.19 -19.02 20.75
N ILE A 757 -18.22 -18.28 19.65
CA ILE A 757 -18.57 -18.83 18.34
C ILE A 757 -17.54 -19.87 17.87
N LEU A 758 -16.25 -19.66 18.08
CA LEU A 758 -15.21 -20.65 17.74
C LEU A 758 -15.44 -22.00 18.44
N ARG A 759 -15.79 -21.98 19.73
CA ARG A 759 -15.95 -23.19 20.56
C ARG A 759 -17.32 -23.84 20.41
N GLU A 760 -18.37 -23.05 20.29
CA GLU A 760 -19.76 -23.48 20.43
C GLU A 760 -20.61 -23.17 19.18
N GLY A 761 -20.12 -22.42 18.22
CA GLY A 761 -20.89 -21.94 17.04
C GLY A 761 -21.40 -23.05 16.10
N ARG A 762 -20.78 -24.24 16.13
CA ARG A 762 -21.21 -25.36 15.30
C ARG A 762 -22.64 -25.83 15.66
N GLN A 763 -22.97 -25.84 16.94
CA GLN A 763 -24.28 -26.30 17.40
C GLN A 763 -25.42 -25.40 16.93
N PRO A 764 -25.37 -24.07 17.06
CA PRO A 764 -26.40 -23.19 16.52
C PRO A 764 -26.33 -22.98 14.99
N GLY A 765 -25.31 -23.50 14.32
CA GLY A 765 -25.14 -23.37 12.88
C GLY A 765 -24.51 -22.04 12.42
N ILE A 766 -23.50 -21.59 13.16
CA ILE A 766 -22.69 -20.40 12.81
C ILE A 766 -21.31 -20.88 12.36
N SER A 767 -20.92 -20.50 11.17
CA SER A 767 -19.61 -20.78 10.57
C SER A 767 -18.75 -19.52 10.55
N LEU A 768 -17.43 -19.70 10.65
CA LEU A 768 -16.46 -18.62 10.58
C LEU A 768 -15.50 -18.83 9.39
N ILE A 769 -15.22 -17.76 8.66
CA ILE A 769 -14.06 -17.65 7.78
C ILE A 769 -13.16 -16.56 8.35
N LEU A 770 -12.04 -16.95 8.90
CA LEU A 770 -11.07 -16.04 9.51
C LEU A 770 -9.86 -15.92 8.59
N ALA A 771 -9.52 -14.72 8.15
CA ALA A 771 -8.31 -14.48 7.39
C ALA A 771 -7.30 -13.69 8.22
N SER A 772 -6.03 -14.11 8.20
CA SER A 772 -4.95 -13.43 8.89
C SER A 772 -3.64 -13.49 8.12
N GLN A 773 -2.91 -12.41 8.15
CA GLN A 773 -1.55 -12.33 7.62
C GLN A 773 -0.49 -12.70 8.67
N GLN A 774 -0.86 -12.68 9.94
CA GLN A 774 0.02 -12.89 11.09
C GLN A 774 -0.51 -14.02 11.99
N PRO A 775 -0.46 -15.28 11.55
CA PRO A 775 -0.98 -16.40 12.35
C PRO A 775 -0.25 -16.57 13.68
N GLY A 776 0.99 -16.11 13.81
CA GLY A 776 1.72 -16.10 15.07
C GLY A 776 1.17 -15.13 16.13
N LYS A 777 0.37 -14.13 15.72
CA LYS A 777 -0.24 -13.13 16.63
C LYS A 777 -1.72 -13.39 16.92
N ILE A 778 -2.35 -14.39 16.29
CA ILE A 778 -3.74 -14.69 16.49
C ILE A 778 -3.95 -15.59 17.74
N HIS A 779 -5.14 -15.52 18.35
CA HIS A 779 -5.50 -16.31 19.51
C HIS A 779 -5.42 -17.83 19.21
N THR A 780 -4.95 -18.61 20.19
CA THR A 780 -4.73 -20.05 20.02
C THR A 780 -6.01 -20.83 19.69
N ASP A 781 -7.17 -20.39 20.17
CA ASP A 781 -8.46 -21.04 19.85
C ASP A 781 -8.74 -21.05 18.36
N VAL A 782 -8.35 -20.04 17.60
CA VAL A 782 -8.49 -20.06 16.13
C VAL A 782 -7.73 -21.24 15.55
N MET A 783 -6.54 -21.48 16.05
CA MET A 783 -5.69 -22.58 15.61
C MET A 783 -6.28 -23.94 15.95
N THR A 784 -6.85 -24.10 17.18
CA THR A 784 -7.31 -25.39 17.67
C THR A 784 -8.75 -25.76 17.26
N GLN A 785 -9.56 -24.77 16.87
CA GLN A 785 -10.97 -24.97 16.51
C GLN A 785 -11.23 -24.96 14.99
N SER A 786 -10.22 -24.62 14.18
CA SER A 786 -10.36 -24.62 12.73
C SER A 786 -10.32 -26.06 12.18
N ASP A 787 -11.37 -26.46 11.50
CA ASP A 787 -11.48 -27.76 10.82
C ASP A 787 -10.94 -27.74 9.38
N THR A 788 -10.85 -26.55 8.80
CA THR A 788 -10.25 -26.37 7.47
C THR A 788 -9.26 -25.19 7.52
N VAL A 789 -8.01 -25.44 7.14
CA VAL A 789 -7.01 -24.38 7.04
C VAL A 789 -6.51 -24.27 5.59
N ILE A 790 -6.54 -23.06 5.05
CA ILE A 790 -6.02 -22.74 3.72
C ILE A 790 -4.78 -21.87 3.91
N ALA A 791 -3.62 -22.49 3.84
CA ALA A 791 -2.34 -21.82 4.04
C ALA A 791 -1.72 -21.43 2.70
N HIS A 792 -1.77 -20.15 2.36
CA HIS A 792 -0.93 -19.60 1.32
C HIS A 792 0.52 -19.57 1.80
N ARG A 793 1.44 -19.34 0.89
CA ARG A 793 2.86 -19.35 1.20
C ARG A 793 3.20 -18.42 2.38
N LEU A 794 3.65 -19.02 3.47
CA LEU A 794 4.22 -18.35 4.64
C LEU A 794 5.74 -18.41 4.56
N THR A 795 6.42 -17.42 5.13
CA THR A 795 7.87 -17.31 5.03
C THR A 795 8.55 -16.99 6.36
N ALA A 796 7.82 -16.53 7.38
CA ALA A 796 8.38 -16.33 8.70
C ALA A 796 8.29 -17.61 9.51
N LYS A 797 9.39 -18.03 10.15
CA LYS A 797 9.44 -19.24 10.97
C LYS A 797 8.41 -19.22 12.08
N MET A 798 8.16 -18.08 12.70
CA MET A 798 7.14 -17.92 13.74
C MET A 798 5.71 -18.23 13.23
N ASP A 799 5.43 -17.90 11.97
CA ASP A 799 4.13 -18.15 11.35
C ASP A 799 3.98 -19.63 10.92
N THR A 800 5.05 -20.25 10.42
CA THR A 800 5.07 -21.69 10.10
C THR A 800 5.05 -22.54 11.36
N ASP A 801 5.77 -22.13 12.41
CA ASP A 801 5.74 -22.81 13.71
C ASP A 801 4.35 -22.73 14.35
N ALA A 802 3.65 -21.58 14.25
CA ALA A 802 2.27 -21.44 14.72
C ALA A 802 1.32 -22.38 13.99
N LEU A 803 1.42 -22.51 12.66
CA LEU A 803 0.65 -23.53 11.92
C LEU A 803 1.05 -24.95 12.29
N GLY A 804 2.33 -25.19 12.59
CA GLY A 804 2.81 -26.49 13.05
C GLY A 804 2.19 -26.94 14.38
N LEU A 805 1.65 -26.01 15.18
CA LEU A 805 0.91 -26.34 16.40
C LEU A 805 -0.49 -26.95 16.13
N LEU A 806 -1.06 -26.69 14.95
CA LEU A 806 -2.32 -27.28 14.51
C LEU A 806 -2.23 -28.77 14.17
N MET A 807 -1.03 -29.28 13.95
CA MET A 807 -0.81 -30.58 13.34
C MET A 807 -0.47 -31.63 14.34
N GLN A 808 -1.05 -32.82 14.16
CA GLN A 808 -0.54 -34.03 14.78
C GLN A 808 0.91 -34.28 14.33
N SER A 809 1.72 -34.87 15.20
CA SER A 809 3.19 -34.96 15.03
C SER A 809 3.66 -35.60 13.71
N TYR A 810 2.88 -36.46 13.09
CA TYR A 810 3.21 -37.11 11.82
C TYR A 810 2.98 -36.23 10.57
N MET A 811 2.13 -35.20 10.66
CA MET A 811 1.89 -34.25 9.57
C MET A 811 2.87 -33.07 9.59
N ARG A 812 3.53 -32.83 10.72
CA ARG A 812 4.44 -31.69 10.93
C ARG A 812 5.66 -31.71 10.00
N SER A 813 6.24 -32.86 9.74
CA SER A 813 7.42 -33.00 8.88
C SER A 813 7.14 -32.75 7.39
N GLY A 814 5.90 -32.87 6.95
CA GLY A 814 5.49 -32.62 5.56
C GLY A 814 5.08 -31.17 5.28
N LEU A 815 4.74 -30.38 6.29
CA LEU A 815 4.21 -29.01 6.13
C LEU A 815 5.21 -28.08 5.46
N ASP A 816 6.40 -27.98 6.02
CA ASP A 816 7.46 -27.10 5.50
C ASP A 816 7.83 -27.47 4.07
N GLU A 817 7.87 -28.78 3.78
CA GLU A 817 8.11 -29.28 2.43
C GLU A 817 7.00 -28.88 1.46
N GLN A 818 5.74 -29.08 1.84
CA GLN A 818 4.57 -28.73 1.00
C GLN A 818 4.47 -27.20 0.77
N ILE A 819 4.65 -26.39 1.81
CA ILE A 819 4.63 -24.92 1.69
C ILE A 819 5.80 -24.42 0.82
N ASN A 820 6.98 -25.03 0.97
CA ASN A 820 8.15 -24.65 0.15
C ASN A 820 8.04 -25.11 -1.30
N MET A 821 7.34 -26.21 -1.57
CA MET A 821 7.07 -26.75 -2.90
C MET A 821 5.94 -26.03 -3.65
N LEU A 822 5.14 -25.19 -2.96
CA LEU A 822 4.06 -24.46 -3.63
C LEU A 822 4.59 -23.65 -4.81
N PRO A 823 3.93 -23.72 -5.97
CA PRO A 823 4.24 -22.86 -7.10
C PRO A 823 4.17 -21.39 -6.71
N LYS A 824 5.06 -20.57 -7.26
CA LYS A 824 5.12 -19.13 -6.99
C LYS A 824 4.07 -18.34 -7.79
N VAL A 825 2.84 -18.84 -7.85
CA VAL A 825 1.72 -18.21 -8.55
C VAL A 825 0.67 -17.71 -7.56
N LYS A 826 -0.08 -16.65 -7.93
CA LYS A 826 -1.18 -16.13 -7.12
C LYS A 826 -2.20 -17.23 -6.87
N GLY A 827 -2.66 -17.36 -5.62
CA GLY A 827 -3.70 -18.32 -5.26
C GLY A 827 -3.18 -19.73 -4.97
N ALA A 828 -1.88 -20.02 -5.12
CA ALA A 828 -1.33 -21.29 -4.66
C ALA A 828 -1.41 -21.37 -3.13
N ALA A 829 -1.94 -22.47 -2.59
CA ALA A 829 -2.12 -22.70 -1.17
C ALA A 829 -1.99 -24.19 -0.83
N VAL A 830 -1.72 -24.50 0.44
CA VAL A 830 -1.86 -25.83 1.00
C VAL A 830 -3.17 -25.85 1.79
N VAL A 831 -4.00 -26.86 1.55
CA VAL A 831 -5.22 -27.10 2.31
C VAL A 831 -4.97 -28.18 3.35
N PHE A 832 -5.44 -27.89 4.55
CA PHE A 832 -5.58 -28.87 5.65
C PHE A 832 -7.06 -29.14 5.87
N ASP A 833 -7.42 -30.38 5.77
CA ASP A 833 -8.77 -30.86 6.02
C ASP A 833 -8.72 -31.82 7.21
N ASP A 834 -9.07 -31.29 8.38
CA ASP A 834 -9.06 -32.06 9.63
C ASP A 834 -10.10 -33.20 9.61
N SER A 835 -11.23 -32.94 8.96
CA SER A 835 -12.33 -33.95 8.85
C SER A 835 -11.89 -35.26 8.14
N ASN A 836 -10.92 -35.19 7.25
CA ASN A 836 -10.38 -36.33 6.50
C ASN A 836 -8.88 -36.56 6.72
N GLU A 837 -8.25 -35.84 7.64
CA GLU A 837 -6.81 -35.94 7.95
C GLU A 837 -5.92 -35.82 6.71
N ARG A 838 -6.18 -34.82 5.84
CA ARG A 838 -5.50 -34.65 4.56
C ARG A 838 -4.79 -33.33 4.43
N ILE A 839 -3.63 -33.36 3.78
CA ILE A 839 -2.85 -32.18 3.39
C ILE A 839 -2.53 -32.30 1.91
N PHE A 840 -2.83 -31.25 1.14
CA PHE A 840 -2.48 -31.23 -0.29
C PHE A 840 -2.41 -29.81 -0.85
N PRO A 841 -1.57 -29.56 -1.89
CA PRO A 841 -1.45 -28.28 -2.51
C PRO A 841 -2.59 -28.04 -3.52
N ILE A 842 -3.12 -26.81 -3.52
CA ILE A 842 -4.15 -26.37 -4.46
C ILE A 842 -3.80 -25.06 -5.13
N GLN A 843 -4.42 -24.82 -6.27
CA GLN A 843 -4.58 -23.50 -6.88
C GLN A 843 -6.00 -23.01 -6.61
N MET A 844 -6.13 -21.92 -5.87
CA MET A 844 -7.44 -21.26 -5.68
C MET A 844 -7.97 -20.78 -7.03
N ARG A 845 -9.28 -20.91 -7.24
CA ARG A 845 -9.95 -20.41 -8.45
C ARG A 845 -9.92 -18.89 -8.52
N PRO A 846 -9.92 -18.30 -9.71
CA PRO A 846 -10.13 -16.88 -9.86
C PRO A 846 -11.54 -16.46 -9.40
N ARG A 847 -11.71 -15.19 -9.08
CA ARG A 847 -13.02 -14.63 -8.72
C ARG A 847 -13.83 -14.24 -9.94
N SER A 848 -15.13 -14.56 -9.93
CA SER A 848 -16.11 -14.11 -10.92
C SER A 848 -16.45 -12.62 -10.72
N THR A 849 -16.41 -12.14 -9.48
CA THR A 849 -16.68 -10.73 -9.14
C THR A 849 -15.42 -9.88 -9.17
N TRP A 850 -15.63 -8.59 -9.39
CA TRP A 850 -14.55 -7.60 -9.32
C TRP A 850 -13.83 -7.65 -7.97
N HIS A 851 -12.53 -7.44 -8.02
CA HIS A 851 -11.70 -7.49 -6.85
C HIS A 851 -11.30 -6.08 -6.40
N GLY A 852 -11.93 -5.57 -5.33
CA GLY A 852 -11.64 -4.26 -4.74
C GLY A 852 -10.28 -4.15 -4.05
N GLY A 853 -9.74 -5.25 -3.56
CA GLY A 853 -8.36 -5.31 -3.03
C GLY A 853 -7.29 -5.43 -4.13
N GLY A 854 -7.68 -5.39 -5.41
CA GLY A 854 -6.78 -5.17 -6.53
C GLY A 854 -6.29 -3.73 -6.47
N SER A 855 -5.00 -3.49 -6.78
CA SER A 855 -4.55 -2.13 -6.95
C SER A 855 -5.38 -1.46 -8.01
N PRO A 856 -5.88 -0.27 -7.73
CA PRO A 856 -6.48 0.53 -8.77
C PRO A 856 -5.43 0.71 -9.86
N THR A 857 -5.66 0.08 -10.98
CA THR A 857 -5.05 0.50 -12.23
C THR A 857 -5.93 1.61 -12.74
N ALA A 858 -5.38 2.78 -13.04
CA ALA A 858 -6.11 3.80 -13.76
C ALA A 858 -6.35 3.41 -15.22
N ILE A 859 -5.99 2.19 -15.58
CA ILE A 859 -6.36 1.55 -16.84
C ILE A 859 -7.73 0.93 -16.59
N LYS A 860 -8.79 1.67 -16.90
CA LYS A 860 -10.02 1.02 -17.28
C LYS A 860 -9.70 0.28 -18.57
N GLU A 861 -9.42 -1.03 -18.47
CA GLU A 861 -9.52 -1.87 -19.64
C GLU A 861 -10.97 -1.72 -20.15
N LYS A 862 -11.17 -0.89 -21.17
CA LYS A 862 -12.32 -1.07 -22.04
C LYS A 862 -11.99 -2.30 -22.88
N LYS A 863 -12.17 -3.48 -22.31
CA LYS A 863 -12.42 -4.66 -23.12
C LYS A 863 -13.74 -4.37 -23.81
N HIS A 864 -13.81 -4.65 -25.10
CA HIS A 864 -15.02 -4.58 -25.92
C HIS A 864 -16.07 -5.56 -25.36
N TYR A 865 -16.83 -5.14 -24.34
CA TYR A 865 -17.94 -5.92 -23.80
C TYR A 865 -19.22 -5.75 -24.60
N PHE A 866 -19.22 -4.82 -25.56
CA PHE A 866 -20.45 -4.46 -26.28
C PHE A 866 -20.61 -5.14 -27.63
N ASP A 867 -19.55 -5.72 -28.24
CA ASP A 867 -19.68 -6.28 -29.58
C ASP A 867 -20.32 -7.69 -29.59
N ASP A 868 -20.17 -8.48 -28.52
CA ASP A 868 -20.80 -9.82 -28.46
C ASP A 868 -22.23 -9.81 -27.91
N ASN A 869 -22.66 -8.78 -27.19
CA ASN A 869 -24.01 -8.69 -26.64
C ASN A 869 -24.96 -7.83 -27.48
N VAL A 870 -24.48 -6.92 -28.29
CA VAL A 870 -25.31 -6.14 -29.23
C VAL A 870 -25.74 -6.98 -30.41
N SER A 871 -24.96 -7.98 -30.84
CA SER A 871 -25.43 -8.96 -31.82
C SER A 871 -26.54 -9.86 -31.28
N LYS A 872 -26.51 -10.24 -29.99
CA LYS A 872 -27.58 -11.02 -29.34
C LYS A 872 -28.84 -10.22 -29.01
N LEU A 873 -28.75 -8.89 -28.82
CA LEU A 873 -29.89 -8.00 -28.62
C LEU A 873 -30.55 -7.56 -29.93
N LYS A 874 -29.94 -7.80 -31.08
CA LYS A 874 -30.57 -7.59 -32.39
C LYS A 874 -31.28 -8.83 -32.93
N GLU A 875 -31.13 -9.99 -32.27
CA GLU A 875 -31.85 -11.22 -32.55
C GLU A 875 -33.01 -11.52 -31.59
N LEU A 876 -33.25 -10.66 -30.60
CA LEU A 876 -34.43 -10.56 -29.76
C LEU A 876 -35.28 -9.34 -30.13
#